data_7b0511ad16b3d85a4f497f4cfe3e1e6d
#
_entry.id   7b0511ad16b3d85a4f497f4cfe3e1e6d
#
_cell.length_a   1.000
_cell.length_b   1.000
_cell.length_c   1.000
_cell.angle_alpha   90.00
_cell.angle_beta   90.00
_cell.angle_gamma   90.00
#
_symmetry.space_group_name_H-M   'P 1'
#
loop_
_entity.id
_entity.type
_entity.pdbx_description
1 polymer ?
#
loop_
_entity_poly.entity_id
_entity_poly.type
_entity_poly.pdbx_seq_one_letter_code
_entity_poly.pdbx_strand_id
1 'polypeptide(L)'
;VDQSDSNLFDHYSIDDTFIVRIPFLPLGSEGPNPEWEPTLTGIGKLWSEIPFRSAVQHAAPGLSNEIERWLENNDPKKTDGLWYTLMKYHIRSRTRATPFGLFAGPALGRFADTTELCFQNIRGSVERSEIKLKCKRDSDGLGPNDEKTLWFPNPMLYSGKDCWRYWDFNESGKNPSLREVARTKALERLLERAQNGVTKPALVATLSNLGHSRALSNAYLQQLVDSKILLSETAPSVFHPHITVHEDESERNKMNIFINSYPQFQRAKLDHRLKHQLRDALKVSGLFSNGKQNSDYAEFTKAFHTLFGTEKVRLVDAMDGEYGLGYPIGQYRQGDNFIRPFGLAPKQNCNPPKYTPAQEWLWAQWKANPENDTIQLQDEDLKSFVPPDFGFGRSFFGLVEWVRWGEKTFCHPLSFGGASAAVLHARHGFGNVAFKKWTEQICNFEERGNNALSMEVAYLPPAKESLVTCRTMLRMHILHLNNGRRKDETNPISLDDLWLQYTEEGLVLIEGTSRRPVQPYLTTAHDHHRSPLALYRFLGDHQFGGKRRYAHFDWGPLPESTLRLPRVLYRDALVAKRQWHFAQESIDQLKAMIHCRNTFKTEWPKFCQHHDLPKKICWSLDDQRLVLDTKDLRLMQIFIKRHPGDRPLVFKEYLPPGGPVVRDTHGNAYASELQFSFLKKTTGDGK
;
A
#
# COMPACT_ATOMS: atom_id res chain seq x y z
N VAL A 1 28.00 -31.33 -9.25
CA VAL A 1 27.48 -30.30 -10.14
C VAL A 1 27.60 -28.99 -9.38
N ASP A 2 28.61 -28.18 -9.71
CA ASP A 2 28.86 -26.86 -9.17
C ASP A 2 27.62 -25.98 -9.33
N GLN A 3 26.86 -25.83 -8.27
CA GLN A 3 25.97 -24.69 -8.12
C GLN A 3 26.84 -23.50 -7.69
N SER A 4 27.40 -22.85 -8.70
CA SER A 4 28.09 -21.58 -8.54
C SER A 4 27.22 -20.57 -7.80
N ASP A 5 27.79 -19.94 -6.80
CA ASP A 5 27.35 -18.83 -5.93
C ASP A 5 26.68 -17.63 -6.65
N SER A 6 25.74 -17.81 -7.53
CA SER A 6 24.98 -16.68 -8.08
C SER A 6 23.89 -16.26 -7.07
N ASN A 7 24.20 -15.22 -6.31
CA ASN A 7 23.23 -14.57 -5.44
C ASN A 7 21.97 -14.23 -6.28
N LEU A 8 20.78 -14.67 -5.84
CA LEU A 8 19.50 -14.43 -6.51
C LEU A 8 19.34 -12.97 -6.99
N PHE A 9 19.95 -12.03 -6.29
CA PHE A 9 19.88 -10.60 -6.57
C PHE A 9 20.84 -10.12 -7.67
N ASP A 10 21.83 -10.93 -8.07
CA ASP A 10 22.77 -10.59 -9.14
C ASP A 10 22.10 -10.63 -10.53
N HIS A 11 20.94 -11.28 -10.63
CA HIS A 11 20.13 -11.31 -11.83
C HIS A 11 19.34 -10.01 -12.10
N TYR A 12 19.43 -9.02 -11.22
CA TYR A 12 18.76 -7.74 -11.38
C TYR A 12 19.74 -6.59 -11.55
N SER A 13 19.41 -5.67 -12.44
CA SER A 13 20.04 -4.37 -12.57
C SER A 13 19.20 -3.30 -11.87
N ILE A 14 19.84 -2.20 -11.47
CA ILE A 14 19.12 -1.04 -10.89
C ILE A 14 18.94 0.00 -12.00
N ASP A 15 17.68 0.41 -12.24
CA ASP A 15 17.33 1.46 -13.20
C ASP A 15 18.10 2.75 -12.88
N ASP A 16 18.42 3.53 -13.91
CA ASP A 16 19.07 4.81 -13.73
C ASP A 16 18.13 5.90 -13.22
N THR A 17 16.83 5.70 -13.35
CA THR A 17 15.81 6.60 -12.79
C THR A 17 15.40 6.12 -11.40
N PHE A 18 15.32 7.05 -10.46
CA PHE A 18 14.83 6.81 -9.12
C PHE A 18 13.80 7.87 -8.69
N ILE A 19 13.10 7.61 -7.59
CA ILE A 19 12.20 8.58 -6.95
C ILE A 19 12.85 9.06 -5.66
N VAL A 20 12.87 10.37 -5.45
CA VAL A 20 13.10 11.00 -4.16
C VAL A 20 11.79 11.48 -3.58
N ARG A 21 11.46 11.07 -2.36
CA ARG A 21 10.28 11.47 -1.60
C ARG A 21 10.73 12.38 -0.48
N ILE A 22 10.05 13.52 -0.31
CA ILE A 22 10.37 14.47 0.76
C ILE A 22 9.09 15.01 1.41
N PRO A 23 9.10 15.33 2.71
CA PRO A 23 8.11 16.21 3.32
C PRO A 23 8.36 17.65 2.86
N PHE A 24 7.35 18.51 2.92
CA PHE A 24 7.48 19.90 2.45
C PHE A 24 8.01 20.89 3.50
N LEU A 25 8.14 20.44 4.75
CA LEU A 25 8.82 21.24 5.78
C LEU A 25 10.20 20.66 6.09
N PRO A 26 11.23 21.50 6.24
CA PRO A 26 12.56 21.04 6.58
C PRO A 26 12.61 20.43 7.97
N LEU A 27 13.63 19.63 8.23
CA LEU A 27 13.96 19.19 9.58
C LEU A 27 14.23 20.43 10.42
N GLY A 28 13.43 20.63 11.46
CA GLY A 28 13.58 21.80 12.34
C GLY A 28 14.90 21.79 13.12
N SER A 29 15.25 22.93 13.70
CA SER A 29 16.26 23.02 14.74
C SER A 29 15.99 22.03 15.88
N GLU A 30 17.00 21.54 16.54
CA GLU A 30 16.89 20.57 17.61
C GLU A 30 16.06 21.09 18.81
N GLY A 31 14.96 20.39 19.12
CA GLY A 31 14.18 20.60 20.32
C GLY A 31 12.71 20.98 20.06
N PRO A 32 11.83 20.78 21.07
CA PRO A 32 10.47 21.27 21.02
C PRO A 32 10.49 22.80 21.00
N ASN A 33 9.67 23.40 20.14
CA ASN A 33 9.48 24.85 20.20
C ASN A 33 8.66 25.17 21.47
N PRO A 34 9.22 25.86 22.48
CA PRO A 34 8.51 26.15 23.71
C PRO A 34 7.25 26.99 23.48
N GLU A 35 7.10 27.59 22.33
CA GLU A 35 5.91 28.36 21.95
C GLU A 35 4.69 27.50 21.60
N TRP A 36 4.85 26.18 21.42
CA TRP A 36 3.76 25.27 21.03
C TRP A 36 3.24 24.42 22.19
N GLU A 37 3.05 25.05 23.35
CA GLU A 37 2.44 24.37 24.48
C GLU A 37 0.94 24.06 24.25
N PRO A 38 0.35 23.08 24.98
CA PRO A 38 -1.08 22.78 24.93
C PRO A 38 -1.91 23.90 25.63
N THR A 39 -1.84 25.08 25.06
CA THR A 39 -2.55 26.28 25.47
C THR A 39 -3.26 26.87 24.26
N LEU A 40 -4.21 27.81 24.53
CA LEU A 40 -4.89 28.53 23.46
C LEU A 40 -3.89 29.24 22.54
N THR A 41 -2.90 29.92 23.16
CA THR A 41 -1.86 30.63 22.41
C THR A 41 -0.98 29.68 21.60
N GLY A 42 -0.53 28.57 22.19
CA GLY A 42 0.35 27.60 21.50
C GLY A 42 -0.33 26.90 20.34
N ILE A 43 -1.57 26.45 20.53
CA ILE A 43 -2.37 25.84 19.44
C ILE A 43 -2.68 26.88 18.36
N GLY A 44 -3.03 28.12 18.76
CA GLY A 44 -3.31 29.22 17.83
C GLY A 44 -2.09 29.57 16.96
N LYS A 45 -0.89 29.65 17.56
CA LYS A 45 0.37 29.86 16.80
C LYS A 45 0.63 28.76 15.79
N LEU A 46 0.52 27.50 16.20
CA LEU A 46 0.71 26.36 15.30
C LEU A 46 -0.33 26.36 14.16
N TRP A 47 -1.59 26.71 14.46
CA TRP A 47 -2.66 26.80 13.48
C TRP A 47 -2.55 28.01 12.54
N SER A 48 -1.83 29.06 12.93
CA SER A 48 -1.57 30.23 12.10
C SER A 48 -0.54 29.99 10.99
N GLU A 49 0.26 28.92 11.06
CA GLU A 49 1.18 28.51 9.99
C GLU A 49 0.40 28.06 8.74
N ILE A 50 0.19 28.94 7.78
CA ILE A 50 -0.68 28.72 6.61
C ILE A 50 -0.37 27.43 5.84
N PRO A 51 0.90 27.07 5.50
CA PRO A 51 1.18 25.82 4.80
C PRO A 51 0.76 24.59 5.57
N PHE A 52 1.00 24.58 6.89
CA PHE A 52 0.64 23.49 7.78
C PHE A 52 -0.89 23.39 7.96
N ARG A 53 -1.56 24.53 8.24
CA ARG A 53 -3.03 24.60 8.33
C ARG A 53 -3.69 24.07 7.06
N SER A 54 -3.28 24.55 5.88
CA SER A 54 -3.84 24.06 4.61
C SER A 54 -3.65 22.55 4.43
N ALA A 55 -2.49 22.02 4.80
CA ALA A 55 -2.23 20.58 4.71
C ALA A 55 -3.16 19.78 5.64
N VAL A 56 -3.41 20.25 6.88
CA VAL A 56 -4.34 19.60 7.81
C VAL A 56 -5.78 19.71 7.32
N GLN A 57 -6.20 20.88 6.82
CA GLN A 57 -7.55 21.10 6.27
C GLN A 57 -7.89 20.11 5.16
N HIS A 58 -6.95 19.86 4.24
CA HIS A 58 -7.14 18.88 3.18
C HIS A 58 -7.09 17.42 3.66
N ALA A 59 -6.19 17.10 4.59
CA ALA A 59 -6.02 15.73 5.07
C ALA A 59 -7.11 15.27 6.05
N ALA A 60 -7.66 16.19 6.84
CA ALA A 60 -8.60 15.93 7.91
C ALA A 60 -9.57 17.11 8.12
N PRO A 61 -10.54 17.34 7.19
CA PRO A 61 -11.46 18.47 7.28
C PRO A 61 -12.24 18.53 8.61
N GLY A 62 -12.66 17.35 9.12
CA GLY A 62 -13.35 17.25 10.42
C GLY A 62 -12.52 17.74 11.59
N LEU A 63 -11.20 17.46 11.58
CA LEU A 63 -10.27 17.97 12.59
C LEU A 63 -10.11 19.51 12.48
N SER A 64 -10.02 20.02 11.26
CA SER A 64 -9.95 21.48 11.03
C SER A 64 -11.14 22.20 11.66
N ASN A 65 -12.36 21.73 11.38
CA ASN A 65 -13.58 22.30 11.95
C ASN A 65 -13.64 22.16 13.48
N GLU A 66 -13.05 21.09 14.03
CA GLU A 66 -12.97 20.91 15.49
C GLU A 66 -12.00 21.91 16.12
N ILE A 67 -10.84 22.14 15.48
CA ILE A 67 -9.84 23.11 15.95
C ILE A 67 -10.40 24.54 15.92
N GLU A 68 -11.04 24.94 14.83
CA GLU A 68 -11.63 26.27 14.68
C GLU A 68 -12.68 26.52 15.75
N ARG A 69 -13.60 25.58 15.98
CA ARG A 69 -14.59 25.65 17.08
C ARG A 69 -13.94 25.68 18.46
N TRP A 70 -12.84 24.95 18.66
CA TRP A 70 -12.13 24.95 19.92
C TRP A 70 -11.41 26.28 20.17
N LEU A 71 -10.85 26.91 19.14
CA LEU A 71 -10.22 28.25 19.26
C LEU A 71 -11.21 29.32 19.68
N GLU A 72 -12.49 29.17 19.31
CA GLU A 72 -13.57 30.09 19.74
C GLU A 72 -14.03 29.80 21.17
N ASN A 73 -14.16 28.56 21.59
CA ASN A 73 -14.82 28.13 22.82
C ASN A 73 -13.85 27.78 23.96
N ASN A 74 -12.58 27.48 23.65
CA ASN A 74 -11.50 27.12 24.57
C ASN A 74 -11.88 26.05 25.62
N ASP A 75 -12.44 24.89 25.17
CA ASP A 75 -12.80 23.79 26.05
C ASP A 75 -11.55 23.07 26.61
N PRO A 76 -11.26 23.19 27.94
CA PRO A 76 -10.04 22.64 28.53
C PRO A 76 -9.96 21.11 28.44
N LYS A 77 -11.09 20.42 28.36
CA LYS A 77 -11.13 18.94 28.31
C LYS A 77 -10.61 18.39 26.98
N LYS A 78 -10.66 19.17 25.91
CA LYS A 78 -10.23 18.77 24.58
C LYS A 78 -8.81 19.22 24.24
N THR A 79 -8.24 20.16 24.99
CA THR A 79 -6.96 20.82 24.71
C THR A 79 -5.81 19.84 24.46
N ASP A 80 -5.55 18.92 25.38
CA ASP A 80 -4.48 17.92 25.26
C ASP A 80 -4.68 17.02 24.03
N GLY A 81 -5.93 16.69 23.72
CA GLY A 81 -6.28 15.85 22.57
C GLY A 81 -6.02 16.50 21.24
N LEU A 82 -6.47 17.73 21.08
CA LEU A 82 -6.28 18.51 19.87
C LEU A 82 -4.80 18.85 19.68
N TRP A 83 -4.13 19.34 20.72
CA TRP A 83 -2.70 19.63 20.68
C TRP A 83 -1.88 18.41 20.26
N TYR A 84 -2.10 17.25 20.89
CA TYR A 84 -1.39 16.03 20.54
C TYR A 84 -1.63 15.62 19.08
N THR A 85 -2.86 15.76 18.58
CA THR A 85 -3.18 15.44 17.19
C THR A 85 -2.49 16.40 16.22
N LEU A 86 -2.49 17.70 16.51
CA LEU A 86 -1.75 18.70 15.73
C LEU A 86 -0.24 18.44 15.75
N MET A 87 0.34 18.12 16.92
CA MET A 87 1.76 17.77 17.02
C MET A 87 2.12 16.54 16.18
N LYS A 88 1.27 15.52 16.12
CA LYS A 88 1.49 14.38 15.21
C LYS A 88 1.56 14.82 13.75
N TYR A 89 0.65 15.66 13.28
CA TYR A 89 0.68 16.19 11.93
C TYR A 89 1.92 17.06 11.69
N HIS A 90 2.28 17.89 12.65
CA HIS A 90 3.45 18.75 12.56
C HIS A 90 4.76 17.95 12.50
N ILE A 91 4.94 16.95 13.37
CA ILE A 91 6.08 16.04 13.32
C ILE A 91 6.11 15.30 11.97
N ARG A 92 4.95 14.79 11.51
CA ARG A 92 4.83 14.14 10.21
C ARG A 92 5.28 15.03 9.07
N SER A 93 4.89 16.31 9.06
CA SER A 93 5.20 17.25 7.99
C SER A 93 6.69 17.53 7.80
N ARG A 94 7.52 17.14 8.78
CA ARG A 94 8.98 17.32 8.78
C ARG A 94 9.77 16.01 8.71
N THR A 95 9.20 14.90 9.20
CA THR A 95 9.97 13.67 9.42
C THR A 95 9.52 12.49 8.54
N ARG A 96 8.35 12.59 7.88
CA ARG A 96 7.82 11.49 7.08
C ARG A 96 7.74 11.85 5.59
N ALA A 97 8.57 11.20 4.80
CA ALA A 97 8.70 11.43 3.37
C ALA A 97 7.64 10.70 2.50
N THR A 98 6.84 9.80 3.10
CA THR A 98 5.78 9.09 2.38
C THR A 98 4.77 10.07 1.77
N PRO A 99 4.55 10.08 0.44
CA PRO A 99 3.69 11.04 -0.24
C PRO A 99 2.26 11.03 0.28
N PHE A 100 1.78 12.20 0.71
CA PHE A 100 0.44 12.36 1.27
C PHE A 100 -0.04 13.81 1.17
N GLY A 101 -0.94 14.08 0.23
CA GLY A 101 -1.58 15.38 0.09
C GLY A 101 -0.57 16.54 0.01
N LEU A 102 -0.78 17.55 0.84
CA LEU A 102 0.09 18.72 0.95
C LEU A 102 1.23 18.54 1.98
N PHE A 103 1.44 17.33 2.53
CA PHE A 103 2.50 17.08 3.51
C PHE A 103 3.81 16.61 2.88
N ALA A 104 3.74 15.78 1.84
CA ALA A 104 4.92 15.18 1.22
C ALA A 104 4.62 14.76 -0.22
N GLY A 105 5.64 14.74 -1.05
CA GLY A 105 5.51 14.37 -2.45
C GLY A 105 6.77 13.72 -3.04
N PRO A 106 6.63 13.06 -4.21
CA PRO A 106 7.72 12.45 -4.94
C PRO A 106 8.24 13.35 -6.05
N ALA A 107 9.53 13.22 -6.39
CA ALA A 107 10.13 13.74 -7.61
C ALA A 107 11.02 12.68 -8.26
N LEU A 108 11.24 12.77 -9.56
CA LEU A 108 12.16 11.89 -10.29
C LEU A 108 13.59 12.42 -10.21
N GLY A 109 14.54 11.50 -10.06
CA GLY A 109 15.97 11.75 -10.14
C GLY A 109 16.67 10.73 -11.05
N ARG A 110 17.95 10.94 -11.33
CA ARG A 110 18.77 10.04 -12.15
C ARG A 110 20.13 9.81 -11.53
N PHE A 111 20.66 8.61 -11.71
CA PHE A 111 22.06 8.32 -11.38
C PHE A 111 23.00 9.13 -12.30
N ALA A 112 24.11 9.56 -11.74
CA ALA A 112 25.14 10.39 -12.38
C ALA A 112 26.50 10.14 -11.68
N ASP A 113 27.56 10.87 -12.10
CA ASP A 113 28.89 10.75 -11.48
C ASP A 113 29.02 11.49 -10.14
N THR A 114 28.01 12.25 -9.76
CA THR A 114 27.98 13.02 -8.50
C THR A 114 26.64 12.94 -7.81
N THR A 115 26.65 13.09 -6.50
CA THR A 115 25.41 13.17 -5.70
C THR A 115 25.06 14.62 -5.42
N GLU A 116 23.88 15.04 -5.89
CA GLU A 116 23.30 16.35 -5.58
C GLU A 116 21.78 16.29 -5.58
N LEU A 117 21.18 16.55 -4.43
CA LEU A 117 19.73 16.58 -4.20
C LEU A 117 19.36 17.98 -3.71
N CYS A 118 19.07 18.90 -4.66
CA CYS A 118 18.71 20.28 -4.37
C CYS A 118 17.23 20.54 -4.67
N PHE A 119 16.44 20.74 -3.61
CA PHE A 119 15.02 21.07 -3.67
C PHE A 119 14.83 22.58 -3.84
N GLN A 120 13.99 22.97 -4.77
CA GLN A 120 13.66 24.38 -4.99
C GLN A 120 12.51 24.78 -4.06
N ASN A 121 12.83 25.26 -2.85
CA ASN A 121 11.83 25.70 -1.89
C ASN A 121 11.39 27.15 -2.12
N ILE A 122 10.70 27.40 -3.25
CA ILE A 122 10.12 28.69 -3.61
C ILE A 122 8.59 28.54 -3.65
N ARG A 123 7.82 29.57 -3.31
CA ARG A 123 6.35 29.58 -3.49
C ARG A 123 6.02 29.26 -4.94
N GLY A 124 5.21 28.20 -5.19
CA GLY A 124 4.87 27.73 -6.52
C GLY A 124 5.77 26.62 -7.06
N SER A 125 6.84 26.21 -6.35
CA SER A 125 7.73 25.11 -6.78
C SER A 125 7.16 23.70 -6.56
N VAL A 126 5.90 23.58 -6.16
CA VAL A 126 5.21 22.30 -5.97
C VAL A 126 4.02 22.25 -6.93
N GLU A 127 4.14 21.43 -7.98
CA GLU A 127 3.00 21.12 -8.85
C GLU A 127 2.00 20.24 -8.10
N ARG A 128 0.72 20.46 -8.35
CA ARG A 128 -0.38 19.73 -7.70
C ARG A 128 -1.35 19.20 -8.72
N SER A 129 -1.78 17.97 -8.53
CA SER A 129 -2.94 17.42 -9.25
C SER A 129 -4.01 17.00 -8.24
N GLU A 130 -5.23 17.45 -8.45
CA GLU A 130 -6.39 17.08 -7.65
C GLU A 130 -7.08 15.88 -8.31
N ILE A 131 -7.30 14.83 -7.53
CA ILE A 131 -8.05 13.65 -7.95
C ILE A 131 -9.33 13.63 -7.14
N LYS A 132 -10.46 13.70 -7.83
CA LYS A 132 -11.80 13.63 -7.22
C LYS A 132 -12.42 12.29 -7.61
N LEU A 133 -12.82 11.52 -6.62
CA LEU A 133 -13.64 10.34 -6.84
C LEU A 133 -15.06 10.65 -6.39
N LYS A 134 -16.00 10.60 -7.32
CA LYS A 134 -17.41 10.65 -7.01
C LYS A 134 -17.78 9.32 -6.36
N CYS A 135 -17.92 9.31 -5.03
CA CYS A 135 -18.20 8.11 -4.25
C CYS A 135 -19.67 7.68 -4.29
N LYS A 136 -20.57 8.52 -4.78
CA LYS A 136 -21.94 8.14 -5.04
C LYS A 136 -21.98 7.48 -6.43
N ARG A 137 -22.29 6.20 -6.46
CA ARG A 137 -23.00 5.61 -7.57
C ARG A 137 -24.30 6.36 -7.61
N ASP A 138 -24.43 7.31 -8.53
CA ASP A 138 -25.71 7.98 -8.74
C ASP A 138 -26.70 6.89 -9.15
N SER A 139 -27.52 6.46 -8.18
CA SER A 139 -28.79 5.78 -8.41
C SER A 139 -29.80 6.73 -9.05
N ASP A 140 -29.32 7.88 -9.52
CA ASP A 140 -30.14 8.79 -10.30
C ASP A 140 -30.48 8.07 -11.59
N GLY A 141 -31.69 7.57 -11.61
CA GLY A 141 -32.28 6.81 -12.70
C GLY A 141 -31.93 7.40 -14.06
N LEU A 142 -31.98 6.58 -15.08
CA LEU A 142 -31.83 6.98 -16.48
C LEU A 142 -32.53 8.32 -16.74
N GLY A 143 -31.79 9.42 -16.59
CA GLY A 143 -32.30 10.75 -16.79
C GLY A 143 -32.73 10.97 -18.25
N PRO A 144 -33.71 11.83 -18.55
CA PRO A 144 -34.19 12.05 -19.90
C PRO A 144 -33.14 12.60 -20.87
N ASN A 145 -32.00 13.11 -20.40
CA ASN A 145 -30.96 13.71 -21.23
C ASN A 145 -29.78 12.78 -21.56
N ASP A 146 -29.86 11.48 -21.31
CA ASP A 146 -28.72 10.56 -21.36
C ASP A 146 -28.69 9.68 -22.63
N GLU A 147 -29.26 10.19 -23.76
CA GLU A 147 -29.32 9.45 -25.03
C GLU A 147 -27.94 9.10 -25.62
N LYS A 148 -26.89 9.84 -25.23
CA LYS A 148 -25.50 9.65 -25.74
C LYS A 148 -24.64 8.80 -24.82
N THR A 149 -25.01 8.62 -23.57
CA THR A 149 -24.25 7.82 -22.59
C THR A 149 -24.16 6.36 -23.03
N LEU A 150 -22.96 5.82 -22.97
CA LEU A 150 -22.71 4.42 -23.27
C LEU A 150 -22.92 3.56 -22.04
N TRP A 151 -23.53 2.40 -22.28
CA TRP A 151 -23.82 1.39 -21.27
C TRP A 151 -23.05 0.11 -21.58
N PHE A 152 -22.46 -0.49 -20.55
CA PHE A 152 -21.65 -1.70 -20.61
C PHE A 152 -22.22 -2.76 -19.68
N PRO A 153 -22.04 -4.06 -19.94
CA PRO A 153 -22.27 -5.10 -18.95
C PRO A 153 -21.41 -4.85 -17.71
N ASN A 154 -21.91 -5.20 -16.54
CA ASN A 154 -21.09 -5.22 -15.35
C ASN A 154 -19.91 -6.18 -15.58
N PRO A 155 -18.66 -5.74 -15.48
CA PRO A 155 -17.49 -6.60 -15.78
C PRO A 155 -17.29 -7.73 -14.77
N MET A 156 -18.03 -7.73 -13.66
CA MET A 156 -18.04 -8.84 -12.70
C MET A 156 -19.11 -9.90 -13.00
N LEU A 157 -19.89 -9.76 -14.10
CA LEU A 157 -20.81 -10.78 -14.56
C LEU A 157 -20.03 -11.97 -15.10
N TYR A 158 -20.45 -13.17 -14.68
CA TYR A 158 -19.98 -14.44 -15.23
C TYR A 158 -21.13 -15.44 -15.35
N SER A 159 -20.96 -16.42 -16.24
CA SER A 159 -21.99 -17.40 -16.54
C SER A 159 -22.05 -18.49 -15.46
N GLY A 160 -23.23 -18.70 -14.87
CA GLY A 160 -23.60 -19.93 -14.18
C GLY A 160 -24.29 -20.93 -15.13
N LYS A 161 -24.80 -22.02 -14.62
CA LYS A 161 -25.51 -23.04 -15.42
C LYS A 161 -26.74 -22.48 -16.12
N ASP A 162 -27.65 -21.90 -15.33
CA ASP A 162 -28.92 -21.36 -15.81
C ASP A 162 -29.12 -19.89 -15.41
N CYS A 163 -28.08 -19.21 -14.96
CA CYS A 163 -28.09 -17.84 -14.47
C CYS A 163 -26.81 -17.10 -14.83
N TRP A 164 -26.87 -15.80 -14.73
CA TRP A 164 -25.69 -14.94 -14.62
C TRP A 164 -25.43 -14.63 -13.16
N ARG A 165 -24.16 -14.62 -12.75
CA ARG A 165 -23.71 -14.31 -11.37
C ARG A 165 -22.81 -13.11 -11.36
N TYR A 166 -22.86 -12.32 -10.26
CA TYR A 166 -21.93 -11.21 -10.04
C TYR A 166 -21.88 -10.85 -8.56
N TRP A 167 -20.76 -10.25 -8.14
CA TRP A 167 -20.66 -9.69 -6.79
C TRP A 167 -21.23 -8.28 -6.74
N ASP A 168 -22.19 -8.05 -5.86
CA ASP A 168 -22.75 -6.74 -5.56
C ASP A 168 -22.18 -6.22 -4.25
N PHE A 169 -21.66 -5.00 -4.28
CA PHE A 169 -21.15 -4.31 -3.11
C PHE A 169 -22.22 -3.40 -2.55
N ASN A 170 -22.51 -3.53 -1.22
CA ASN A 170 -23.36 -2.58 -0.52
C ASN A 170 -22.71 -1.19 -0.49
N GLU A 171 -23.45 -0.17 -0.04
CA GLU A 171 -22.95 1.22 0.02
C GLU A 171 -21.67 1.38 0.87
N SER A 172 -21.50 0.55 1.90
CA SER A 172 -20.30 0.55 2.73
C SER A 172 -19.12 -0.15 2.07
N GLY A 173 -19.32 -0.92 0.98
CA GLY A 173 -18.32 -1.70 0.28
C GLY A 173 -17.71 -2.85 1.09
N LYS A 174 -18.17 -3.10 2.30
CA LYS A 174 -17.52 -4.02 3.26
C LYS A 174 -17.85 -5.49 3.05
N ASN A 175 -19.04 -5.78 2.55
CA ASN A 175 -19.52 -7.15 2.39
C ASN A 175 -20.08 -7.34 0.98
N PRO A 176 -19.28 -7.85 0.03
CA PRO A 176 -19.79 -8.24 -1.27
C PRO A 176 -20.76 -9.42 -1.12
N SER A 177 -21.92 -9.34 -1.77
CA SER A 177 -22.87 -10.42 -1.84
C SER A 177 -22.93 -10.99 -3.25
N LEU A 178 -22.95 -12.30 -3.39
CA LEU A 178 -23.17 -12.94 -4.67
C LEU A 178 -24.64 -12.78 -5.05
N ARG A 179 -24.88 -12.27 -6.27
CA ARG A 179 -26.21 -12.09 -6.84
C ARG A 179 -26.36 -12.98 -8.06
N GLU A 180 -27.58 -13.45 -8.27
CA GLU A 180 -27.95 -14.26 -9.42
C GLU A 180 -29.10 -13.62 -10.18
N VAL A 181 -29.06 -13.73 -11.50
CA VAL A 181 -30.13 -13.33 -12.40
C VAL A 181 -30.35 -14.39 -13.46
N ALA A 182 -31.62 -14.76 -13.72
CA ALA A 182 -31.97 -15.78 -14.69
C ALA A 182 -31.49 -15.43 -16.11
N ARG A 183 -30.98 -16.43 -16.83
CA ARG A 183 -30.64 -16.29 -18.25
C ARG A 183 -31.90 -16.26 -19.09
N THR A 184 -32.14 -15.12 -19.73
CA THR A 184 -33.24 -14.93 -20.66
C THR A 184 -32.70 -14.50 -22.02
N LYS A 185 -33.38 -14.83 -23.10
CA LYS A 185 -32.99 -14.40 -24.46
C LYS A 185 -32.86 -12.87 -24.55
N ALA A 186 -33.72 -12.14 -23.87
CA ALA A 186 -33.69 -10.67 -23.84
C ALA A 186 -32.39 -10.18 -23.16
N LEU A 187 -32.05 -10.72 -21.99
CA LEU A 187 -30.86 -10.35 -21.26
C LEU A 187 -29.57 -10.70 -22.06
N GLU A 188 -29.50 -11.92 -22.62
CA GLU A 188 -28.33 -12.33 -23.40
C GLU A 188 -28.09 -11.40 -24.60
N ARG A 189 -29.15 -11.06 -25.36
CA ARG A 189 -29.03 -10.12 -26.49
C ARG A 189 -28.62 -8.71 -26.06
N LEU A 190 -29.11 -8.24 -24.92
CA LEU A 190 -28.68 -6.95 -24.38
C LEU A 190 -27.22 -6.96 -23.96
N LEU A 191 -26.77 -8.00 -23.25
CA LEU A 191 -25.39 -8.13 -22.80
C LEU A 191 -24.42 -8.26 -24.00
N GLU A 192 -24.76 -9.07 -25.01
CA GLU A 192 -23.98 -9.17 -26.26
C GLU A 192 -23.86 -7.80 -26.95
N ARG A 193 -24.99 -7.09 -27.08
CA ARG A 193 -25.02 -5.77 -27.74
C ARG A 193 -24.22 -4.71 -26.97
N ALA A 194 -24.19 -4.81 -25.66
CA ALA A 194 -23.55 -3.84 -24.77
C ALA A 194 -22.04 -4.06 -24.57
N GLN A 195 -21.46 -5.16 -25.06
CA GLN A 195 -20.05 -5.52 -24.83
C GLN A 195 -19.05 -4.40 -25.14
N ASN A 196 -19.27 -3.63 -26.20
CA ASN A 196 -18.40 -2.55 -26.64
C ASN A 196 -18.97 -1.15 -26.36
N GLY A 197 -19.93 -1.07 -25.45
CA GLY A 197 -20.64 0.14 -25.12
C GLY A 197 -21.76 0.47 -26.13
N VAL A 198 -22.95 0.73 -25.62
CA VAL A 198 -24.13 0.99 -26.43
C VAL A 198 -25.01 2.04 -25.79
N THR A 199 -25.69 2.83 -26.59
CA THR A 199 -26.61 3.87 -26.09
C THR A 199 -27.97 3.26 -25.67
N LYS A 200 -28.69 3.93 -24.76
CA LYS A 200 -30.01 3.53 -24.31
C LYS A 200 -31.01 3.35 -25.45
N PRO A 201 -31.13 4.26 -26.46
CA PRO A 201 -31.99 4.06 -27.58
C PRO A 201 -31.71 2.77 -28.37
N ALA A 202 -30.47 2.39 -28.53
CA ALA A 202 -30.09 1.14 -29.21
C ALA A 202 -30.43 -0.12 -28.40
N LEU A 203 -30.35 -0.06 -27.06
CA LEU A 203 -30.83 -1.15 -26.18
C LEU A 203 -32.37 -1.29 -26.26
N VAL A 204 -33.09 -0.17 -26.25
CA VAL A 204 -34.56 -0.18 -26.44
C VAL A 204 -34.93 -0.80 -27.80
N ALA A 205 -34.22 -0.42 -28.87
CA ALA A 205 -34.46 -0.99 -30.20
C ALA A 205 -34.22 -2.52 -30.22
N THR A 206 -33.17 -3.00 -29.51
CA THR A 206 -32.90 -4.43 -29.38
C THR A 206 -34.05 -5.19 -28.73
N LEU A 207 -34.64 -4.65 -27.67
CA LEU A 207 -35.83 -5.24 -27.01
C LEU A 207 -37.09 -5.14 -27.86
N SER A 208 -37.27 -4.03 -28.58
CA SER A 208 -38.40 -3.88 -29.51
C SER A 208 -38.37 -4.90 -30.64
N ASN A 209 -37.18 -5.24 -31.15
CA ASN A 209 -37.03 -6.30 -32.14
C ASN A 209 -37.33 -7.72 -31.61
N LEU A 210 -37.34 -7.88 -30.28
CA LEU A 210 -37.83 -9.09 -29.60
C LEU A 210 -39.33 -9.06 -29.28
N GLY A 211 -40.06 -8.03 -29.74
CA GLY A 211 -41.52 -7.91 -29.58
C GLY A 211 -41.95 -7.17 -28.29
N HIS A 212 -41.05 -6.55 -27.55
CA HIS A 212 -41.41 -5.82 -26.34
C HIS A 212 -41.85 -4.36 -26.65
N SER A 213 -42.84 -3.85 -25.96
CA SER A 213 -43.26 -2.46 -26.08
C SER A 213 -42.16 -1.52 -25.56
N ARG A 214 -42.10 -0.27 -26.04
CA ARG A 214 -41.14 0.72 -25.60
C ARG A 214 -41.21 1.01 -24.09
N ALA A 215 -42.44 1.02 -23.52
CA ALA A 215 -42.63 1.22 -22.08
C ALA A 215 -42.04 0.07 -21.27
N LEU A 216 -42.32 -1.17 -21.64
CA LEU A 216 -41.75 -2.38 -20.99
C LEU A 216 -40.22 -2.42 -21.13
N SER A 217 -39.70 -2.09 -22.32
CA SER A 217 -38.25 -2.03 -22.56
C SER A 217 -37.55 -1.03 -21.66
N ASN A 218 -38.12 0.17 -21.49
CA ASN A 218 -37.53 1.17 -20.57
C ASN A 218 -37.60 0.72 -19.11
N ALA A 219 -38.68 0.12 -18.66
CA ALA A 219 -38.83 -0.41 -17.30
C ALA A 219 -37.79 -1.52 -17.02
N TYR A 220 -37.62 -2.44 -17.99
CA TYR A 220 -36.65 -3.53 -17.87
C TYR A 220 -35.20 -2.99 -17.84
N LEU A 221 -34.85 -2.05 -18.72
CA LEU A 221 -33.54 -1.42 -18.71
C LEU A 221 -33.27 -0.70 -17.38
N GLN A 222 -34.27 0.00 -16.81
CA GLN A 222 -34.14 0.63 -15.51
C GLN A 222 -33.85 -0.42 -14.42
N GLN A 223 -34.55 -1.55 -14.43
CA GLN A 223 -34.30 -2.65 -13.49
C GLN A 223 -32.88 -3.23 -13.62
N LEU A 224 -32.36 -3.35 -14.85
CA LEU A 224 -30.97 -3.82 -15.07
C LEU A 224 -29.92 -2.84 -14.55
N VAL A 225 -30.20 -1.53 -14.64
CA VAL A 225 -29.34 -0.47 -14.08
C VAL A 225 -29.41 -0.47 -12.55
N ASP A 226 -30.60 -0.51 -11.98
CA ASP A 226 -30.79 -0.53 -10.51
C ASP A 226 -30.16 -1.78 -9.89
N SER A 227 -30.21 -2.90 -10.59
CA SER A 227 -29.54 -4.16 -10.20
C SER A 227 -28.05 -4.19 -10.55
N LYS A 228 -27.49 -3.11 -11.11
CA LYS A 228 -26.08 -3.01 -11.52
C LYS A 228 -25.63 -4.08 -12.53
N ILE A 229 -26.53 -4.61 -13.33
CA ILE A 229 -26.24 -5.53 -14.43
C ILE A 229 -25.68 -4.77 -15.64
N LEU A 230 -26.20 -3.55 -15.86
CA LEU A 230 -25.66 -2.58 -16.80
C LEU A 230 -25.06 -1.40 -16.02
N LEU A 231 -23.88 -0.99 -16.41
CA LEU A 231 -23.16 0.17 -15.84
C LEU A 231 -22.95 1.21 -16.94
N SER A 232 -23.12 2.48 -16.60
CA SER A 232 -22.81 3.58 -17.52
C SER A 232 -21.31 3.78 -17.64
N GLU A 233 -20.85 4.39 -18.74
CA GLU A 233 -19.46 4.83 -18.89
C GLU A 233 -19.04 5.88 -17.84
N THR A 234 -19.98 6.49 -17.12
CA THR A 234 -19.72 7.41 -16.02
C THR A 234 -19.55 6.69 -14.68
N ALA A 235 -19.71 5.36 -14.64
CA ALA A 235 -19.48 4.59 -13.42
C ALA A 235 -18.06 4.82 -12.88
N PRO A 236 -17.87 4.83 -11.55
CA PRO A 236 -16.55 5.05 -10.95
C PRO A 236 -15.49 4.07 -11.45
N SER A 237 -14.33 4.59 -11.84
CA SER A 237 -13.19 3.79 -12.34
C SER A 237 -11.87 4.27 -11.74
N VAL A 238 -10.97 3.34 -11.43
CA VAL A 238 -9.62 3.64 -10.96
C VAL A 238 -8.75 4.32 -12.02
N PHE A 239 -9.12 4.21 -13.30
CA PHE A 239 -8.38 4.82 -14.42
C PHE A 239 -8.91 6.19 -14.81
N HIS A 240 -10.14 6.48 -14.46
CA HIS A 240 -10.83 7.70 -14.86
C HIS A 240 -11.49 8.36 -13.64
N PRO A 241 -10.71 8.86 -12.68
CA PRO A 241 -11.28 9.65 -11.61
C PRO A 241 -11.94 10.89 -12.22
N HIS A 242 -13.22 11.13 -11.88
CA HIS A 242 -13.90 12.31 -12.37
C HIS A 242 -13.24 13.57 -11.82
N ILE A 243 -12.78 14.43 -12.70
CA ILE A 243 -12.38 15.79 -12.36
C ILE A 243 -13.62 16.66 -12.58
N THR A 244 -14.49 16.81 -11.59
CA THR A 244 -15.56 17.80 -11.61
C THR A 244 -15.09 19.02 -10.85
N VAL A 245 -14.94 20.12 -11.55
CA VAL A 245 -14.80 21.44 -10.92
C VAL A 245 -16.20 21.91 -10.58
N HIS A 246 -16.62 21.79 -9.33
CA HIS A 246 -17.82 22.45 -8.82
C HIS A 246 -17.39 23.67 -8.00
N GLU A 247 -17.97 24.81 -8.35
CA GLU A 247 -17.70 26.11 -7.71
C GLU A 247 -18.40 26.27 -6.35
N ASP A 248 -19.20 25.29 -5.91
CA ASP A 248 -19.97 25.37 -4.68
C ASP A 248 -19.23 24.77 -3.47
N GLU A 249 -18.91 25.60 -2.48
CA GLU A 249 -18.22 25.21 -1.23
C GLU A 249 -19.01 24.19 -0.38
N SER A 250 -20.33 24.16 -0.50
CA SER A 250 -21.18 23.21 0.25
C SER A 250 -21.00 21.77 -0.20
N GLU A 251 -20.61 21.53 -1.45
CA GLU A 251 -20.31 20.21 -2.00
C GLU A 251 -18.86 19.77 -1.77
N ARG A 252 -17.91 20.70 -1.55
CA ARG A 252 -16.50 20.39 -1.23
C ARG A 252 -16.36 19.52 0.03
N ASN A 253 -17.22 19.67 1.00
CA ASN A 253 -17.20 18.89 2.24
C ASN A 253 -17.74 17.45 2.09
N LYS A 254 -18.35 17.12 0.95
CA LYS A 254 -18.92 15.79 0.67
C LYS A 254 -18.07 14.96 -0.29
N MET A 255 -17.08 15.55 -0.95
CA MET A 255 -16.20 14.85 -1.88
C MET A 255 -14.85 14.51 -1.24
N ASN A 256 -14.43 13.26 -1.36
CA ASN A 256 -13.05 12.87 -1.07
C ASN A 256 -12.14 13.41 -2.19
N ILE A 257 -11.50 14.54 -1.94
CA ILE A 257 -10.49 15.11 -2.82
C ILE A 257 -9.13 14.59 -2.39
N PHE A 258 -8.37 14.02 -3.31
CA PHE A 258 -7.00 13.62 -3.08
C PHE A 258 -6.06 14.52 -3.88
N ILE A 259 -5.02 15.03 -3.20
CA ILE A 259 -4.01 15.88 -3.84
C ILE A 259 -2.70 15.09 -3.95
N ASN A 260 -2.18 14.98 -5.17
CA ASN A 260 -0.79 14.61 -5.41
C ASN A 260 0.02 15.89 -5.53
N SER A 261 1.12 15.98 -4.81
CA SER A 261 2.03 17.12 -4.81
C SER A 261 3.41 16.68 -5.30
N TYR A 262 3.99 17.41 -6.24
CA TYR A 262 5.27 17.08 -6.89
C TYR A 262 6.27 18.20 -6.63
N PRO A 263 7.25 17.99 -5.71
CA PRO A 263 8.27 18.98 -5.43
C PRO A 263 9.21 19.14 -6.62
N GLN A 264 9.55 20.38 -6.95
CA GLN A 264 10.47 20.73 -8.02
C GLN A 264 11.91 20.70 -7.51
N PHE A 265 12.75 19.90 -8.13
CA PHE A 265 14.19 19.83 -7.84
C PHE A 265 14.97 20.58 -8.91
N GLN A 266 15.91 21.43 -8.50
CA GLN A 266 16.91 21.98 -9.42
C GLN A 266 17.85 20.87 -9.91
N ARG A 267 18.24 20.00 -8.99
CA ARG A 267 19.09 18.85 -9.27
C ARG A 267 18.66 17.67 -8.40
N ALA A 268 18.42 16.53 -9.03
CA ALA A 268 18.10 15.26 -8.38
C ALA A 268 19.02 14.16 -8.96
N LYS A 269 20.28 14.13 -8.50
CA LYS A 269 21.33 13.23 -8.97
C LYS A 269 21.88 12.39 -7.82
N LEU A 270 22.21 11.13 -8.11
CA LEU A 270 22.89 10.21 -7.19
C LEU A 270 24.10 9.59 -7.90
N ASP A 271 25.21 9.47 -7.16
CA ASP A 271 26.39 8.79 -7.65
C ASP A 271 26.14 7.31 -7.90
N HIS A 272 26.59 6.80 -9.04
CA HIS A 272 26.48 5.38 -9.43
C HIS A 272 27.08 4.43 -8.37
N ARG A 273 28.06 4.86 -7.58
CA ARG A 273 28.67 4.10 -6.49
C ARG A 273 27.67 3.70 -5.42
N LEU A 274 26.59 4.46 -5.21
CA LEU A 274 25.55 4.11 -4.24
C LEU A 274 24.77 2.85 -4.64
N LYS A 275 24.81 2.40 -5.89
CA LYS A 275 24.20 1.15 -6.34
C LYS A 275 24.77 -0.08 -5.61
N HIS A 276 26.03 -0.04 -5.18
CA HIS A 276 26.62 -1.12 -4.38
C HIS A 276 25.99 -1.22 -2.99
N GLN A 277 25.77 -0.07 -2.32
CA GLN A 277 25.11 -0.04 -1.02
C GLN A 277 23.67 -0.58 -1.09
N LEU A 278 22.95 -0.30 -2.19
CA LEU A 278 21.61 -0.83 -2.42
C LEU A 278 21.63 -2.37 -2.58
N ARG A 279 22.63 -2.92 -3.27
CA ARG A 279 22.77 -4.38 -3.42
C ARG A 279 23.12 -5.05 -2.10
N ASP A 280 24.04 -4.47 -1.32
CA ASP A 280 24.39 -4.96 0.01
C ASP A 280 23.18 -4.94 0.96
N ALA A 281 22.42 -3.85 0.96
CA ALA A 281 21.21 -3.72 1.73
C ALA A 281 20.13 -4.76 1.34
N LEU A 282 19.94 -5.00 0.03
CA LEU A 282 19.01 -6.01 -0.48
C LEU A 282 19.45 -7.43 -0.08
N LYS A 283 20.73 -7.75 -0.26
CA LYS A 283 21.32 -9.06 0.08
C LYS A 283 21.00 -9.43 1.53
N VAL A 284 21.37 -8.55 2.45
CA VAL A 284 21.19 -8.84 3.88
C VAL A 284 19.73 -8.80 4.29
N SER A 285 18.93 -7.85 3.76
CA SER A 285 17.48 -7.84 4.01
C SER A 285 16.81 -9.14 3.56
N GLY A 286 17.26 -9.72 2.45
CA GLY A 286 16.76 -11.01 1.96
C GLY A 286 17.10 -12.18 2.87
N LEU A 287 18.37 -12.28 3.30
CA LEU A 287 18.84 -13.38 4.15
C LEU A 287 18.12 -13.43 5.50
N PHE A 288 17.89 -12.28 6.13
CA PHE A 288 17.24 -12.17 7.43
C PHE A 288 15.73 -11.93 7.34
N SER A 289 15.15 -12.08 6.16
CA SER A 289 13.69 -11.93 5.99
C SER A 289 12.95 -13.15 6.53
N ASN A 290 12.02 -12.91 7.46
CA ASN A 290 11.09 -13.93 7.96
C ASN A 290 9.74 -13.88 7.22
N GLY A 291 9.68 -13.23 6.06
CA GLY A 291 8.42 -13.14 5.30
C GLY A 291 7.75 -14.50 5.24
N LYS A 292 6.59 -14.64 5.87
CA LYS A 292 5.81 -15.88 5.83
C LYS A 292 5.51 -16.19 4.37
N GLN A 293 5.77 -17.43 3.97
CA GLN A 293 5.15 -17.97 2.76
C GLN A 293 3.64 -17.79 2.92
N ASN A 294 2.95 -17.40 1.88
CA ASN A 294 1.51 -17.20 1.98
C ASN A 294 0.82 -18.56 2.23
N SER A 295 0.45 -18.81 3.49
CA SER A 295 -0.20 -20.06 3.89
C SER A 295 -1.51 -20.29 3.16
N ASP A 296 -2.30 -19.23 2.94
CA ASP A 296 -3.62 -19.34 2.31
C ASP A 296 -3.49 -19.77 0.85
N TYR A 297 -2.49 -19.19 0.14
CA TYR A 297 -2.23 -19.58 -1.25
C TYR A 297 -1.66 -20.98 -1.36
N ALA A 298 -0.76 -21.38 -0.46
CA ALA A 298 -0.19 -22.72 -0.45
C ALA A 298 -1.25 -23.78 -0.13
N GLU A 299 -2.13 -23.51 0.83
CA GLU A 299 -3.26 -24.38 1.18
C GLU A 299 -4.24 -24.50 0.01
N PHE A 300 -4.59 -23.38 -0.62
CA PHE A 300 -5.45 -23.39 -1.81
C PHE A 300 -4.83 -24.19 -2.95
N THR A 301 -3.56 -23.99 -3.25
CA THR A 301 -2.86 -24.73 -4.33
C THR A 301 -2.86 -26.23 -4.08
N LYS A 302 -2.59 -26.64 -2.83
CA LYS A 302 -2.64 -28.05 -2.44
C LYS A 302 -4.05 -28.64 -2.58
N ALA A 303 -5.06 -27.92 -2.09
CA ALA A 303 -6.44 -28.35 -2.16
C ALA A 303 -6.95 -28.40 -3.60
N PHE A 304 -6.55 -27.44 -4.45
CA PHE A 304 -6.87 -27.43 -5.88
C PHE A 304 -6.32 -28.69 -6.56
N HIS A 305 -5.05 -29.01 -6.35
CA HIS A 305 -4.45 -30.23 -6.90
C HIS A 305 -5.12 -31.49 -6.37
N THR A 306 -5.49 -31.52 -5.09
CA THR A 306 -6.19 -32.69 -4.51
C THR A 306 -7.58 -32.91 -5.10
N LEU A 307 -8.33 -31.84 -5.38
CA LEU A 307 -9.72 -31.91 -5.85
C LEU A 307 -9.82 -32.05 -7.36
N PHE A 308 -9.00 -31.34 -8.12
CA PHE A 308 -9.10 -31.21 -9.56
C PHE A 308 -7.93 -31.84 -10.34
N GLY A 309 -6.87 -32.26 -9.63
CA GLY A 309 -5.67 -32.82 -10.31
C GLY A 309 -5.03 -31.78 -11.23
N THR A 310 -4.85 -32.17 -12.49
CA THR A 310 -4.30 -31.33 -13.58
C THR A 310 -5.37 -30.77 -14.52
N GLU A 311 -6.64 -30.91 -14.14
CA GLU A 311 -7.75 -30.42 -14.97
C GLU A 311 -7.80 -28.89 -14.98
N LYS A 312 -8.33 -28.34 -16.10
CA LYS A 312 -8.63 -26.92 -16.20
C LYS A 312 -9.98 -26.63 -15.56
N VAL A 313 -10.00 -25.70 -14.60
CA VAL A 313 -11.21 -25.26 -13.89
C VAL A 313 -11.35 -23.75 -14.06
N ARG A 314 -12.56 -23.25 -14.34
CA ARG A 314 -12.77 -21.81 -14.41
C ARG A 314 -12.41 -21.17 -13.06
N LEU A 315 -11.76 -20.01 -13.12
CA LEU A 315 -11.36 -19.28 -11.91
C LEU A 315 -12.55 -19.04 -10.97
N VAL A 316 -13.70 -18.63 -11.53
CA VAL A 316 -14.92 -18.34 -10.76
C VAL A 316 -15.50 -19.59 -10.08
N ASP A 317 -15.40 -20.76 -10.69
CA ASP A 317 -15.88 -22.01 -10.11
C ASP A 317 -14.94 -22.50 -9.00
N ALA A 318 -13.63 -22.37 -9.19
CA ALA A 318 -12.65 -22.69 -8.13
C ALA A 318 -12.79 -21.73 -6.91
N MET A 319 -13.18 -20.46 -7.15
CA MET A 319 -13.40 -19.46 -6.10
C MET A 319 -14.78 -19.56 -5.44
N ASP A 320 -15.69 -20.35 -5.94
CA ASP A 320 -17.01 -20.58 -5.35
C ASP A 320 -16.85 -21.29 -3.99
N GLY A 321 -17.44 -20.74 -2.94
CA GLY A 321 -17.32 -21.30 -1.59
C GLY A 321 -18.24 -22.51 -1.33
N GLU A 322 -19.23 -22.76 -2.20
CA GLU A 322 -20.20 -23.85 -2.08
C GLU A 322 -19.82 -25.04 -2.95
N TYR A 323 -19.44 -24.79 -4.20
CA TYR A 323 -19.16 -25.83 -5.20
C TYR A 323 -17.67 -25.99 -5.50
N GLY A 324 -16.86 -25.01 -5.19
CA GLY A 324 -15.42 -25.00 -5.35
C GLY A 324 -14.67 -25.06 -4.01
N LEU A 325 -13.58 -24.33 -3.94
CA LEU A 325 -12.71 -24.27 -2.76
C LEU A 325 -12.95 -23.01 -1.91
N GLY A 326 -13.32 -21.88 -2.57
CA GLY A 326 -13.29 -20.56 -1.97
C GLY A 326 -11.86 -20.09 -1.65
N TYR A 327 -11.70 -18.80 -1.26
CA TYR A 327 -10.39 -18.24 -0.89
C TYR A 327 -10.49 -17.16 0.19
N PRO A 328 -9.73 -17.25 1.31
CA PRO A 328 -9.00 -18.44 1.78
C PRO A 328 -9.91 -19.63 2.08
N ILE A 329 -9.35 -20.83 2.05
CA ILE A 329 -10.12 -22.05 2.32
C ILE A 329 -10.73 -21.98 3.71
N GLY A 330 -12.00 -22.36 3.83
CA GLY A 330 -12.73 -22.40 5.09
C GLY A 330 -13.36 -21.07 5.53
N GLN A 331 -13.05 -19.95 4.90
CA GLN A 331 -13.67 -18.66 5.26
C GLN A 331 -15.13 -18.53 4.82
N TYR A 332 -15.56 -19.36 3.86
CA TYR A 332 -16.89 -19.33 3.23
C TYR A 332 -17.74 -20.58 3.47
N ARG A 333 -17.30 -21.49 4.33
CA ARG A 333 -18.20 -22.59 4.73
C ARG A 333 -19.40 -21.98 5.45
N GLN A 334 -20.55 -22.00 4.82
CA GLN A 334 -21.80 -21.37 5.33
C GLN A 334 -22.21 -21.86 6.73
N GLY A 335 -21.68 -22.97 7.21
CA GLY A 335 -21.82 -23.41 8.60
C GLY A 335 -21.23 -22.44 9.63
N ASP A 336 -20.27 -21.60 9.26
CA ASP A 336 -19.59 -20.70 10.21
C ASP A 336 -20.52 -19.64 10.83
N ASN A 337 -21.51 -19.12 10.10
CA ASN A 337 -22.47 -18.18 10.65
C ASN A 337 -23.42 -18.82 11.67
N PHE A 338 -23.67 -20.13 11.55
CA PHE A 338 -24.42 -20.89 12.53
C PHE A 338 -23.57 -21.35 13.72
N ILE A 339 -22.28 -21.62 13.49
CA ILE A 339 -21.37 -22.21 14.47
C ILE A 339 -20.60 -21.15 15.26
N ARG A 340 -20.30 -19.98 14.69
CA ARG A 340 -19.65 -18.85 15.36
C ARG A 340 -20.32 -18.39 16.66
N PRO A 341 -21.67 -18.30 16.75
CA PRO A 341 -22.32 -17.95 18.02
C PRO A 341 -22.10 -18.95 19.13
N PHE A 342 -21.73 -20.21 18.80
CA PHE A 342 -21.47 -21.26 19.77
C PHE A 342 -20.00 -21.42 20.15
N GLY A 343 -19.10 -20.54 19.68
CA GLY A 343 -17.68 -20.59 20.02
C GLY A 343 -16.92 -21.78 19.42
N LEU A 344 -17.53 -22.50 18.45
CA LEU A 344 -16.99 -23.72 17.84
C LEU A 344 -16.16 -23.40 16.55
N ALA A 345 -15.69 -22.17 16.38
CA ALA A 345 -14.76 -21.86 15.29
C ALA A 345 -13.53 -22.76 15.39
N PRO A 346 -13.09 -23.39 14.29
CA PRO A 346 -11.89 -24.22 14.33
C PRO A 346 -10.73 -23.36 14.84
N LYS A 347 -10.06 -23.80 15.89
CA LYS A 347 -8.81 -23.17 16.34
C LYS A 347 -7.87 -23.22 15.14
N GLN A 348 -7.48 -22.06 14.63
CA GLN A 348 -6.36 -22.00 13.72
C GLN A 348 -5.17 -22.63 14.45
N ASN A 349 -4.69 -23.75 13.95
CA ASN A 349 -3.44 -24.36 14.40
C ASN A 349 -2.31 -23.42 13.97
N CYS A 350 -2.10 -22.36 14.71
CA CYS A 350 -0.93 -21.52 14.58
C CYS A 350 0.25 -22.32 15.14
N ASN A 351 0.97 -23.02 14.26
CA ASN A 351 2.32 -23.46 14.63
C ASN A 351 3.07 -22.22 15.13
N PRO A 352 3.77 -22.30 16.27
CA PRO A 352 4.56 -21.17 16.74
C PRO A 352 5.54 -20.77 15.64
N PRO A 353 5.69 -19.47 15.39
CA PRO A 353 6.59 -18.99 14.37
C PRO A 353 8.01 -19.48 14.67
N LYS A 354 8.67 -20.08 13.68
CA LYS A 354 10.03 -20.61 13.81
C LYS A 354 11.04 -19.57 13.34
N TYR A 355 12.18 -19.54 13.99
CA TYR A 355 13.34 -18.79 13.49
C TYR A 355 13.89 -19.42 12.21
N THR A 356 14.40 -18.59 11.31
CA THR A 356 15.27 -19.07 10.22
C THR A 356 16.68 -19.32 10.75
N PRO A 357 17.53 -20.13 10.08
CA PRO A 357 18.92 -20.34 10.51
C PRO A 357 19.70 -19.04 10.68
N ALA A 358 19.48 -18.06 9.79
CA ALA A 358 20.11 -16.74 9.91
C ALA A 358 19.65 -15.97 11.16
N GLN A 359 18.36 -16.06 11.50
CA GLN A 359 17.82 -15.44 12.71
C GLN A 359 18.32 -16.15 13.97
N GLU A 360 18.39 -17.49 13.99
CA GLU A 360 18.96 -18.25 15.12
C GLU A 360 20.40 -17.84 15.38
N TRP A 361 21.21 -17.72 14.33
CA TRP A 361 22.59 -17.24 14.42
C TRP A 361 22.64 -15.81 14.98
N LEU A 362 21.80 -14.91 14.49
CA LEU A 362 21.75 -13.52 14.95
C LEU A 362 21.39 -13.43 16.44
N TRP A 363 20.43 -14.23 16.90
CA TRP A 363 20.05 -14.33 18.30
C TRP A 363 21.20 -14.89 19.16
N ALA A 364 21.97 -15.85 18.64
CA ALA A 364 23.16 -16.36 19.33
C ALA A 364 24.22 -15.27 19.51
N GLN A 365 24.47 -14.45 18.46
CA GLN A 365 25.41 -13.31 18.55
C GLN A 365 24.95 -12.29 19.61
N TRP A 366 23.67 -11.94 19.61
CA TRP A 366 23.13 -11.01 20.60
C TRP A 366 23.22 -11.57 22.03
N LYS A 367 22.86 -12.84 22.26
CA LYS A 367 22.91 -13.49 23.58
C LYS A 367 24.34 -13.60 24.12
N ALA A 368 25.32 -13.77 23.25
CA ALA A 368 26.72 -13.81 23.64
C ALA A 368 27.22 -12.47 24.19
N ASN A 369 26.68 -11.35 23.70
CA ASN A 369 27.08 -10.00 24.08
C ASN A 369 25.89 -9.05 24.13
N PRO A 370 24.96 -9.18 25.11
CA PRO A 370 23.71 -8.44 25.14
C PRO A 370 23.88 -6.93 25.38
N GLU A 371 25.05 -6.52 25.92
CA GLU A 371 25.38 -5.11 26.15
C GLU A 371 25.90 -4.39 24.89
N ASN A 372 26.26 -5.14 23.85
CA ASN A 372 26.72 -4.53 22.61
C ASN A 372 25.58 -3.81 21.89
N ASP A 373 25.81 -2.55 21.54
CA ASP A 373 24.87 -1.71 20.79
C ASP A 373 24.83 -2.04 19.30
N THR A 374 25.76 -2.88 18.80
CA THR A 374 25.92 -3.12 17.36
C THR A 374 26.44 -4.53 17.10
N ILE A 375 25.80 -5.24 16.17
CA ILE A 375 26.30 -6.48 15.56
C ILE A 375 26.80 -6.11 14.15
N GLN A 376 28.10 -6.34 13.92
CA GLN A 376 28.73 -6.15 12.61
C GLN A 376 28.78 -7.48 11.88
N LEU A 377 28.04 -7.61 10.76
CA LEU A 377 28.05 -8.79 9.90
C LEU A 377 29.26 -8.76 8.97
N GLN A 378 29.91 -9.90 8.79
CA GLN A 378 31.02 -10.10 7.85
C GLN A 378 30.55 -10.99 6.68
N ASP A 379 31.33 -11.03 5.61
CA ASP A 379 31.04 -11.87 4.44
C ASP A 379 31.01 -13.36 4.80
N GLU A 380 31.90 -13.76 5.72
CA GLU A 380 32.01 -15.13 6.21
C GLU A 380 30.75 -15.60 6.93
N ASP A 381 30.14 -14.71 7.73
CA ASP A 381 28.91 -15.01 8.47
C ASP A 381 27.75 -15.32 7.51
N LEU A 382 27.72 -14.66 6.35
CA LEU A 382 26.63 -14.75 5.41
C LEU A 382 26.70 -15.94 4.44
N LYS A 383 27.88 -16.56 4.29
CA LYS A 383 28.13 -17.66 3.31
C LYS A 383 27.29 -18.91 3.59
N SER A 384 26.97 -19.16 4.85
CA SER A 384 26.22 -20.36 5.26
C SER A 384 24.71 -20.21 5.10
N PHE A 385 24.19 -19.02 4.80
CA PHE A 385 22.76 -18.76 4.74
C PHE A 385 22.28 -18.71 3.30
N VAL A 386 21.19 -19.43 3.03
CA VAL A 386 20.50 -19.41 1.75
C VAL A 386 19.32 -18.44 1.86
N PRO A 387 19.20 -17.44 0.97
CA PRO A 387 18.04 -16.57 0.99
C PRO A 387 16.78 -17.37 0.69
N PRO A 388 15.66 -17.04 1.33
CA PRO A 388 14.39 -17.64 0.98
C PRO A 388 13.98 -17.30 -0.45
N ASP A 389 13.11 -18.13 -1.03
CA ASP A 389 12.59 -17.90 -2.37
C ASP A 389 11.60 -16.71 -2.39
N PHE A 390 11.89 -15.72 -3.22
CA PHE A 390 11.07 -14.53 -3.42
C PHE A 390 10.35 -14.60 -4.77
N GLY A 391 9.06 -14.25 -4.75
CA GLY A 391 8.24 -14.11 -5.96
C GLY A 391 8.42 -12.75 -6.65
N PHE A 392 9.64 -12.21 -6.67
CA PHE A 392 9.89 -10.99 -7.40
C PHE A 392 9.70 -11.23 -8.89
N GLY A 393 8.88 -10.37 -9.50
CA GLY A 393 8.60 -10.46 -10.92
C GLY A 393 9.79 -10.09 -11.79
N ARG A 394 9.53 -9.67 -13.02
CA ARG A 394 10.58 -9.12 -13.89
C ARG A 394 11.12 -7.79 -13.39
N SER A 395 10.37 -7.10 -12.55
CA SER A 395 10.83 -5.95 -11.79
C SER A 395 10.27 -5.95 -10.36
N PHE A 396 10.95 -5.25 -9.46
CA PHE A 396 10.46 -4.97 -8.11
C PHE A 396 11.02 -3.63 -7.59
N PHE A 397 10.44 -3.09 -6.54
CA PHE A 397 10.93 -1.85 -5.96
C PHE A 397 11.87 -2.08 -4.78
N GLY A 398 12.81 -1.15 -4.57
CA GLY A 398 13.55 -0.98 -3.33
C GLY A 398 13.26 0.39 -2.74
N LEU A 399 12.93 0.44 -1.45
CA LEU A 399 12.72 1.67 -0.69
C LEU A 399 13.74 1.75 0.42
N VAL A 400 14.53 2.82 0.45
CA VAL A 400 15.61 3.02 1.42
C VAL A 400 15.64 4.48 1.91
N GLU A 401 16.33 4.68 3.04
CA GLU A 401 16.77 6.00 3.49
C GLU A 401 18.27 5.96 3.79
N TRP A 402 18.96 7.09 3.60
CA TRP A 402 20.33 7.23 4.07
C TRP A 402 20.34 7.95 5.41
N VAL A 403 21.00 7.36 6.38
CA VAL A 403 21.07 7.87 7.75
C VAL A 403 22.50 8.06 8.19
N ARG A 404 22.74 9.00 9.11
CA ARG A 404 24.03 9.27 9.71
C ARG A 404 24.08 8.70 11.13
N TRP A 405 25.13 7.93 11.40
CA TRP A 405 25.47 7.47 12.74
C TRP A 405 26.96 7.71 13.00
N GLY A 406 27.27 8.54 14.00
CA GLY A 406 28.60 9.11 14.18
C GLY A 406 29.00 9.94 12.95
N GLU A 407 30.21 9.75 12.48
CA GLU A 407 30.75 10.41 11.27
C GLU A 407 30.41 9.64 9.96
N LYS A 408 29.81 8.46 10.06
CA LYS A 408 29.52 7.60 8.91
C LYS A 408 28.06 7.70 8.46
N THR A 409 27.90 7.41 7.20
CA THR A 409 26.59 7.35 6.54
C THR A 409 26.30 5.94 6.10
N PHE A 410 25.06 5.51 6.29
CA PHE A 410 24.60 4.16 5.99
C PHE A 410 23.31 4.19 5.16
N CYS A 411 23.23 3.26 4.21
CA CYS A 411 21.98 2.93 3.53
C CYS A 411 21.12 2.07 4.47
N HIS A 412 19.96 2.57 4.85
CA HIS A 412 18.98 1.84 5.68
C HIS A 412 17.82 1.35 4.83
N PRO A 413 17.67 0.03 4.63
CA PRO A 413 16.57 -0.53 3.89
C PRO A 413 15.25 -0.39 4.66
N LEU A 414 14.21 0.09 3.99
CA LEU A 414 12.85 0.12 4.52
C LEU A 414 12.05 -1.08 4.01
N SER A 415 12.16 -1.40 2.71
CA SER A 415 11.52 -2.56 2.09
C SER A 415 12.04 -2.77 0.68
N PHE A 416 12.17 -4.04 0.27
CA PHE A 416 12.34 -4.44 -1.13
C PHE A 416 11.20 -5.39 -1.48
N GLY A 417 10.59 -5.28 -2.67
CA GLY A 417 9.55 -6.22 -3.05
C GLY A 417 8.57 -5.73 -4.10
N GLY A 418 7.43 -6.42 -4.16
CA GLY A 418 6.40 -6.19 -5.14
C GLY A 418 6.54 -7.07 -6.38
N ALA A 419 5.45 -7.36 -7.06
CA ALA A 419 5.43 -8.07 -8.33
C ALA A 419 5.79 -7.16 -9.52
N SER A 420 5.86 -5.86 -9.27
CA SER A 420 6.26 -4.81 -10.21
C SER A 420 6.94 -3.68 -9.46
N ALA A 421 7.95 -3.06 -10.04
CA ALA A 421 8.57 -1.86 -9.50
C ALA A 421 7.60 -0.66 -9.48
N ALA A 422 6.57 -0.68 -10.32
CA ALA A 422 5.58 0.38 -10.46
C ALA A 422 4.57 0.46 -9.29
N VAL A 423 4.47 -0.54 -8.43
CA VAL A 423 3.46 -0.66 -7.37
C VAL A 423 3.33 0.59 -6.50
N LEU A 424 4.44 1.22 -6.11
CA LEU A 424 4.43 2.36 -5.19
C LEU A 424 4.22 3.71 -5.88
N HIS A 425 4.40 3.82 -7.20
CA HIS A 425 4.41 5.11 -7.89
C HIS A 425 3.42 5.23 -9.05
N ALA A 426 2.75 4.16 -9.47
CA ALA A 426 1.79 4.19 -10.58
C ALA A 426 0.70 5.27 -10.41
N ARG A 427 0.25 5.52 -9.19
CA ARG A 427 -0.73 6.58 -8.87
C ARG A 427 -0.24 7.99 -9.21
N HIS A 428 1.08 8.21 -9.25
CA HIS A 428 1.66 9.52 -9.52
C HIS A 428 1.67 9.87 -11.02
N GLY A 429 1.32 8.92 -11.88
CA GLY A 429 1.09 9.19 -13.31
C GLY A 429 -0.08 10.13 -13.59
N PHE A 430 -1.03 10.28 -12.64
CA PHE A 430 -2.06 11.29 -12.75
C PHE A 430 -1.49 12.69 -12.49
N GLY A 431 -1.62 13.57 -13.49
CA GLY A 431 -1.18 14.95 -13.38
C GLY A 431 0.33 15.17 -13.51
N ASN A 432 1.13 14.10 -13.71
CA ASN A 432 2.56 14.26 -14.00
C ASN A 432 2.99 13.32 -15.13
N VAL A 433 3.27 13.92 -16.29
CA VAL A 433 3.60 13.22 -17.53
C VAL A 433 4.92 12.44 -17.43
N ALA A 434 5.91 12.94 -16.68
CA ALA A 434 7.19 12.27 -16.53
C ALA A 434 7.05 10.96 -15.72
N PHE A 435 6.28 10.98 -14.63
CA PHE A 435 5.94 9.77 -13.87
C PHE A 435 5.17 8.78 -14.72
N LYS A 436 4.18 9.23 -15.51
CA LYS A 436 3.42 8.36 -16.41
C LYS A 436 4.34 7.64 -17.40
N LYS A 437 5.16 8.39 -18.13
CA LYS A 437 6.09 7.83 -19.13
C LYS A 437 7.08 6.82 -18.54
N TRP A 438 7.64 7.14 -17.38
CA TRP A 438 8.58 6.21 -16.73
C TRP A 438 7.88 4.95 -16.24
N THR A 439 6.68 5.07 -15.65
CA THR A 439 5.89 3.91 -15.24
C THR A 439 5.53 3.01 -16.43
N GLU A 440 5.14 3.61 -17.57
CA GLU A 440 4.89 2.87 -18.81
C GLU A 440 6.15 2.13 -19.32
N GLN A 441 7.33 2.76 -19.22
CA GLN A 441 8.60 2.09 -19.58
C GLN A 441 8.87 0.84 -18.72
N ILE A 442 8.60 0.90 -17.42
CA ILE A 442 8.72 -0.26 -16.52
C ILE A 442 7.73 -1.36 -16.92
N CYS A 443 6.45 -1.01 -17.11
CA CYS A 443 5.44 -1.98 -17.52
C CYS A 443 5.76 -2.63 -18.87
N ASN A 444 6.21 -1.86 -19.85
CA ASN A 444 6.66 -2.37 -21.15
C ASN A 444 7.89 -3.28 -21.04
N PHE A 445 8.82 -2.99 -20.11
CA PHE A 445 9.95 -3.87 -19.82
C PHE A 445 9.46 -5.23 -19.26
N GLU A 446 8.49 -5.20 -18.35
CA GLU A 446 7.91 -6.40 -17.76
C GLU A 446 7.19 -7.27 -18.79
N GLU A 447 6.62 -6.69 -19.84
CA GLU A 447 5.91 -7.39 -20.91
C GLU A 447 6.83 -7.98 -21.98
N ARG A 448 7.97 -7.32 -22.25
CA ARG A 448 8.91 -7.75 -23.29
C ARG A 448 9.49 -9.15 -23.02
N GLY A 449 9.35 -10.06 -23.99
CA GLY A 449 9.88 -11.42 -23.89
C GLY A 449 9.22 -12.29 -22.81
N ASN A 450 8.04 -11.91 -22.33
CA ASN A 450 7.22 -12.72 -21.45
C ASN A 450 6.20 -13.50 -22.27
N ASN A 451 6.19 -14.84 -22.14
CA ASN A 451 5.17 -15.67 -22.79
C ASN A 451 3.79 -15.52 -22.13
N ALA A 452 3.75 -15.10 -20.86
CA ALA A 452 2.53 -14.85 -20.15
C ALA A 452 1.91 -13.50 -20.57
N LEU A 453 0.59 -13.47 -20.61
CA LEU A 453 -0.20 -12.28 -20.84
C LEU A 453 -0.19 -11.42 -19.57
N SER A 454 0.29 -10.19 -19.64
CA SER A 454 0.29 -9.27 -18.52
C SER A 454 -1.09 -8.64 -18.34
N MET A 455 -1.77 -8.98 -17.24
CA MET A 455 -3.13 -8.53 -16.93
C MET A 455 -3.14 -7.57 -15.76
N GLU A 456 -3.59 -6.33 -15.98
CA GLU A 456 -3.83 -5.37 -14.91
C GLU A 456 -5.13 -5.69 -14.18
N VAL A 457 -5.09 -5.82 -12.87
CA VAL A 457 -6.28 -6.01 -12.04
C VAL A 457 -6.77 -4.64 -11.55
N ALA A 458 -7.83 -4.15 -12.16
CA ALA A 458 -8.46 -2.88 -11.85
C ALA A 458 -9.54 -3.08 -10.78
N TYR A 459 -9.19 -2.94 -9.51
CA TYR A 459 -10.11 -3.06 -8.39
C TYR A 459 -10.42 -1.69 -7.80
N LEU A 460 -11.71 -1.37 -7.68
CA LEU A 460 -12.19 -0.19 -6.99
C LEU A 460 -12.64 -0.60 -5.56
N PRO A 461 -11.82 -0.34 -4.53
CA PRO A 461 -12.17 -0.61 -3.14
C PRO A 461 -13.21 0.38 -2.60
N PRO A 462 -13.70 0.20 -1.36
CA PRO A 462 -14.54 1.17 -0.68
C PRO A 462 -13.95 2.58 -0.64
N ALA A 463 -14.80 3.59 -0.55
CA ALA A 463 -14.51 5.00 -0.81
C ALA A 463 -13.20 5.57 -0.20
N LYS A 464 -12.84 5.19 1.03
CA LYS A 464 -11.62 5.72 1.68
C LYS A 464 -10.31 5.17 1.09
N GLU A 465 -10.35 3.97 0.55
CA GLU A 465 -9.19 3.25 0.02
C GLU A 465 -9.04 3.44 -1.50
N SER A 466 -10.11 3.84 -2.18
CA SER A 466 -10.15 4.02 -3.63
C SER A 466 -9.09 5.01 -4.16
N LEU A 467 -8.76 6.03 -3.36
CA LEU A 467 -7.77 7.04 -3.73
C LEU A 467 -6.35 6.48 -3.92
N VAL A 468 -6.01 5.40 -3.19
CA VAL A 468 -4.70 4.73 -3.31
C VAL A 468 -4.62 3.89 -4.58
N THR A 469 -5.77 3.42 -5.08
CA THR A 469 -5.84 2.54 -6.25
C THR A 469 -5.93 3.30 -7.58
N CYS A 470 -6.26 4.59 -7.55
CA CYS A 470 -6.34 5.41 -8.76
C CYS A 470 -4.96 5.52 -9.43
N ARG A 471 -4.92 5.21 -10.72
CA ARG A 471 -3.71 5.27 -11.55
C ARG A 471 -4.05 5.40 -13.02
N THR A 472 -3.10 5.78 -13.84
CA THR A 472 -3.25 5.73 -15.30
C THR A 472 -3.34 4.29 -15.79
N MET A 473 -3.98 4.06 -16.91
CA MET A 473 -3.99 2.76 -17.58
C MET A 473 -2.57 2.42 -18.06
N LEU A 474 -2.01 1.32 -17.58
CA LEU A 474 -0.60 0.97 -17.77
C LEU A 474 -0.39 -0.27 -18.65
N ARG A 475 -1.40 -1.13 -18.77
CA ARG A 475 -1.34 -2.39 -19.51
C ARG A 475 -2.54 -2.51 -20.44
N MET A 476 -2.37 -3.28 -21.51
CA MET A 476 -3.41 -3.46 -22.54
C MET A 476 -4.55 -4.37 -22.07
N HIS A 477 -4.24 -5.41 -21.30
CA HIS A 477 -5.23 -6.39 -20.84
C HIS A 477 -5.67 -6.04 -19.42
N ILE A 478 -6.98 -5.89 -19.21
CA ILE A 478 -7.53 -5.38 -17.96
C ILE A 478 -8.64 -6.29 -17.46
N LEU A 479 -8.53 -6.76 -16.23
CA LEU A 479 -9.62 -7.37 -15.47
C LEU A 479 -10.23 -6.33 -14.53
N HIS A 480 -11.51 -6.03 -14.71
CA HIS A 480 -12.24 -5.08 -13.89
C HIS A 480 -12.95 -5.77 -12.75
N LEU A 481 -12.66 -5.35 -11.52
CA LEU A 481 -13.30 -5.82 -10.30
C LEU A 481 -13.94 -4.62 -9.58
N ASN A 482 -15.27 -4.60 -9.51
CA ASN A 482 -16.04 -3.47 -8.96
C ASN A 482 -15.67 -2.10 -9.58
N ASN A 483 -15.24 -2.10 -10.83
CA ASN A 483 -14.66 -0.96 -11.53
C ASN A 483 -15.41 -0.70 -12.84
N GLY A 484 -15.80 0.56 -13.11
CA GLY A 484 -16.47 0.94 -14.35
C GLY A 484 -15.56 0.80 -15.56
N ARG A 485 -16.15 0.54 -16.74
CA ARG A 485 -15.46 0.45 -18.03
C ARG A 485 -15.66 1.70 -18.88
N ARG A 486 -14.75 1.92 -19.82
CA ARG A 486 -14.80 3.00 -20.82
C ARG A 486 -14.63 2.44 -22.21
N LYS A 487 -15.04 3.22 -23.20
CA LYS A 487 -14.93 2.84 -24.62
C LYS A 487 -13.49 2.78 -25.12
N ASP A 488 -12.60 3.56 -24.55
CA ASP A 488 -11.18 3.66 -24.90
C ASP A 488 -10.31 2.54 -24.32
N GLU A 489 -10.87 1.69 -23.47
CA GLU A 489 -10.19 0.52 -22.91
C GLU A 489 -10.12 -0.61 -23.94
N THR A 490 -8.91 -1.07 -24.26
CA THR A 490 -8.68 -1.91 -25.42
C THR A 490 -9.03 -3.37 -25.17
N ASN A 491 -8.44 -4.09 -24.28
CA ASN A 491 -8.62 -5.56 -24.16
C ASN A 491 -9.14 -5.95 -22.77
N PRO A 492 -10.44 -5.74 -22.47
CA PRO A 492 -11.01 -6.20 -21.21
C PRO A 492 -11.07 -7.72 -21.17
N ILE A 493 -10.55 -8.31 -20.08
CA ILE A 493 -10.64 -9.74 -19.84
C ILE A 493 -11.92 -10.04 -19.07
N SER A 494 -12.68 -11.03 -19.54
CA SER A 494 -13.86 -11.55 -18.84
C SER A 494 -13.48 -12.53 -17.74
N LEU A 495 -14.23 -12.53 -16.65
CA LEU A 495 -14.11 -13.57 -15.62
C LEU A 495 -14.42 -14.98 -16.15
N ASP A 496 -15.31 -15.10 -17.13
CA ASP A 496 -15.63 -16.38 -17.78
C ASP A 496 -14.46 -16.97 -18.56
N ASP A 497 -13.49 -16.14 -18.94
CA ASP A 497 -12.35 -16.55 -19.78
C ASP A 497 -11.07 -16.77 -18.96
N LEU A 498 -11.17 -16.79 -17.64
CA LEU A 498 -10.05 -17.09 -16.77
C LEU A 498 -10.17 -18.50 -16.17
N TRP A 499 -9.10 -19.28 -16.34
CA TRP A 499 -9.02 -20.67 -15.94
C TRP A 499 -7.80 -20.94 -15.06
N LEU A 500 -7.93 -21.84 -14.11
CA LEU A 500 -6.82 -22.35 -13.30
C LEU A 500 -6.46 -23.78 -13.75
N GLN A 501 -5.18 -24.07 -13.75
CA GLN A 501 -4.64 -25.41 -13.97
C GLN A 501 -3.42 -25.65 -13.10
N TYR A 502 -3.34 -26.82 -12.48
CA TYR A 502 -2.13 -27.23 -11.79
C TYR A 502 -1.17 -27.89 -12.76
N THR A 503 0.09 -27.44 -12.76
CA THR A 503 1.19 -27.94 -13.62
C THR A 503 2.39 -28.32 -12.77
N GLU A 504 3.46 -28.83 -13.37
CA GLU A 504 4.72 -29.09 -12.68
C GLU A 504 5.34 -27.82 -12.06
N GLU A 505 5.06 -26.65 -12.63
CA GLU A 505 5.52 -25.35 -12.14
C GLU A 505 4.61 -24.79 -11.02
N GLY A 506 3.52 -25.47 -10.71
CA GLY A 506 2.51 -25.06 -9.74
C GLY A 506 1.18 -24.63 -10.37
N LEU A 507 0.41 -23.80 -9.67
CA LEU A 507 -0.89 -23.32 -10.13
C LEU A 507 -0.72 -22.19 -11.14
N VAL A 508 -1.28 -22.37 -12.33
CA VAL A 508 -1.19 -21.43 -13.46
C VAL A 508 -2.57 -20.86 -13.78
N LEU A 509 -2.65 -19.53 -13.93
CA LEU A 509 -3.82 -18.84 -14.47
C LEU A 509 -3.69 -18.77 -16.00
N ILE A 510 -4.77 -19.09 -16.73
CA ILE A 510 -4.77 -19.18 -18.17
C ILE A 510 -5.95 -18.37 -18.72
N GLU A 511 -5.70 -17.59 -19.77
CA GLU A 511 -6.77 -16.95 -20.55
C GLU A 511 -7.26 -17.96 -21.62
N GLY A 512 -8.57 -18.22 -21.60
CA GLY A 512 -9.17 -19.34 -22.34
C GLY A 512 -9.15 -19.15 -23.84
N THR A 513 -9.36 -17.93 -24.33
CA THR A 513 -9.40 -17.63 -25.79
C THR A 513 -8.02 -17.80 -26.42
N SER A 514 -6.98 -17.20 -25.87
CA SER A 514 -5.61 -17.29 -26.39
C SER A 514 -4.87 -18.55 -25.91
N ARG A 515 -5.35 -19.17 -24.85
CA ARG A 515 -4.71 -20.29 -24.13
C ARG A 515 -3.35 -19.95 -23.56
N ARG A 516 -3.06 -18.65 -23.36
CA ARG A 516 -1.80 -18.19 -22.80
C ARG A 516 -1.87 -18.15 -21.27
N PRO A 517 -0.76 -18.45 -20.59
CA PRO A 517 -0.64 -18.13 -19.17
C PRO A 517 -0.88 -16.65 -18.93
N VAL A 518 -1.47 -16.31 -17.78
CA VAL A 518 -1.75 -14.94 -17.38
C VAL A 518 -0.96 -14.60 -16.11
N GLN A 519 -0.22 -13.51 -16.18
CA GLN A 519 0.42 -12.91 -15.01
C GLN A 519 -0.44 -11.72 -14.55
N PRO A 520 -1.15 -11.83 -13.43
CA PRO A 520 -1.87 -10.68 -12.88
C PRO A 520 -0.90 -9.68 -12.25
N TYR A 521 -1.24 -8.40 -12.37
CA TYR A 521 -0.53 -7.30 -11.74
C TYR A 521 -1.51 -6.41 -10.98
N LEU A 522 -1.27 -6.24 -9.69
CA LEU A 522 -1.91 -5.23 -8.86
C LEU A 522 -0.94 -4.06 -8.76
N THR A 523 -0.96 -3.16 -9.76
CA THR A 523 -0.02 -2.03 -9.83
C THR A 523 -0.46 -0.88 -8.90
N THR A 524 -0.63 -1.21 -7.63
CA THR A 524 -1.08 -0.32 -6.57
C THR A 524 -0.50 -0.72 -5.21
N ALA A 525 -0.35 0.28 -4.32
CA ALA A 525 0.07 0.06 -2.93
C ALA A 525 -1.08 -0.41 -2.00
N HIS A 526 -2.25 -0.72 -2.55
CA HIS A 526 -3.39 -1.22 -1.77
C HIS A 526 -3.11 -2.62 -1.21
N ASP A 527 -3.36 -2.81 0.08
CA ASP A 527 -3.21 -4.11 0.73
C ASP A 527 -4.39 -5.02 0.38
N HIS A 528 -4.19 -5.93 -0.57
CA HIS A 528 -5.24 -6.82 -1.05
C HIS A 528 -5.75 -7.81 0.01
N HIS A 529 -4.97 -8.12 1.06
CA HIS A 529 -5.45 -8.98 2.15
C HIS A 529 -6.59 -8.37 2.96
N ARG A 530 -6.69 -7.03 2.98
CA ARG A 530 -7.79 -6.32 3.64
C ARG A 530 -9.06 -6.24 2.80
N SER A 531 -8.99 -6.66 1.52
CA SER A 531 -10.17 -6.65 0.65
C SER A 531 -11.20 -7.70 1.07
N PRO A 532 -12.49 -7.35 1.08
CA PRO A 532 -13.56 -8.32 1.29
C PRO A 532 -13.77 -9.27 0.10
N LEU A 533 -13.22 -8.93 -1.08
CA LEU A 533 -13.38 -9.72 -2.31
C LEU A 533 -12.31 -10.81 -2.39
N ALA A 534 -12.73 -12.07 -2.22
CA ALA A 534 -11.85 -13.25 -2.27
C ALA A 534 -11.04 -13.36 -3.57
N LEU A 535 -11.70 -13.09 -4.70
CA LEU A 535 -11.08 -13.10 -6.03
C LEU A 535 -9.90 -12.11 -6.12
N TYR A 536 -10.06 -10.90 -5.58
CA TYR A 536 -8.99 -9.90 -5.58
C TYR A 536 -7.83 -10.32 -4.67
N ARG A 537 -8.13 -10.92 -3.49
CA ARG A 537 -7.10 -11.47 -2.60
C ARG A 537 -6.32 -12.60 -3.28
N PHE A 538 -7.03 -13.53 -3.92
CA PHE A 538 -6.40 -14.63 -4.65
C PHE A 538 -5.46 -14.12 -5.75
N LEU A 539 -5.92 -13.22 -6.62
CA LEU A 539 -5.11 -12.66 -7.70
C LEU A 539 -3.90 -11.89 -7.15
N GLY A 540 -4.07 -11.19 -6.01
CA GLY A 540 -2.99 -10.51 -5.30
C GLY A 540 -1.91 -11.46 -4.78
N ASP A 541 -2.28 -12.66 -4.36
CA ASP A 541 -1.35 -13.68 -3.89
C ASP A 541 -0.75 -14.49 -5.05
N HIS A 542 -1.58 -14.77 -6.05
CA HIS A 542 -1.16 -15.52 -7.25
C HIS A 542 -0.04 -14.81 -8.02
N GLN A 543 0.00 -13.47 -8.04
CA GLN A 543 1.07 -12.72 -8.71
C GLN A 543 2.48 -13.05 -8.20
N PHE A 544 2.60 -13.65 -7.01
CA PHE A 544 3.87 -14.06 -6.41
C PHE A 544 4.13 -15.58 -6.48
N GLY A 545 3.18 -16.36 -7.05
CA GLY A 545 3.31 -17.81 -7.14
C GLY A 545 3.45 -18.50 -5.77
N GLY A 546 2.88 -17.94 -4.71
CA GLY A 546 3.00 -18.47 -3.34
C GLY A 546 4.33 -18.18 -2.66
N LYS A 547 5.28 -17.54 -3.34
CA LYS A 547 6.59 -17.16 -2.80
C LYS A 547 6.50 -15.90 -1.93
N ARG A 548 7.60 -15.54 -1.25
CA ARG A 548 7.67 -14.35 -0.41
C ARG A 548 7.59 -13.07 -1.25
N ARG A 549 6.85 -12.08 -0.76
CA ARG A 549 6.55 -10.84 -1.49
C ARG A 549 7.54 -9.70 -1.23
N TYR A 550 8.14 -9.70 -0.03
CA TYR A 550 9.03 -8.63 0.41
C TYR A 550 10.27 -9.20 1.08
N ALA A 551 11.42 -8.57 0.81
CA ALA A 551 12.65 -8.76 1.54
C ALA A 551 12.83 -7.56 2.48
N HIS A 552 12.73 -7.81 3.78
CA HIS A 552 13.00 -6.85 4.85
C HIS A 552 13.61 -7.58 6.03
N PHE A 553 14.47 -6.91 6.73
CA PHE A 553 15.10 -7.46 7.93
C PHE A 553 14.06 -7.70 9.02
N ASP A 554 14.12 -8.87 9.65
CA ASP A 554 13.29 -9.27 10.76
C ASP A 554 14.10 -10.06 11.79
N TRP A 555 13.97 -9.72 13.06
CA TRP A 555 14.56 -10.46 14.16
C TRP A 555 13.96 -11.85 14.38
N GLY A 556 12.84 -12.16 13.74
CA GLY A 556 12.03 -13.34 14.01
C GLY A 556 11.08 -13.14 15.21
N PRO A 557 10.57 -14.24 15.79
CA PRO A 557 9.69 -14.19 16.94
C PRO A 557 10.38 -13.53 18.14
N LEU A 558 9.76 -12.49 18.70
CA LEU A 558 10.31 -11.80 19.86
C LEU A 558 9.73 -12.40 21.15
N PRO A 559 10.54 -12.62 22.21
CA PRO A 559 10.02 -12.99 23.52
C PRO A 559 9.17 -11.86 24.11
N GLU A 560 8.27 -12.20 25.02
CA GLU A 560 7.37 -11.24 25.69
C GLU A 560 8.07 -10.34 26.72
N SER A 561 9.37 -10.59 26.99
CA SER A 561 10.17 -9.78 27.91
C SER A 561 10.58 -8.44 27.29
N THR A 562 10.86 -7.46 28.15
CA THR A 562 11.49 -6.20 27.69
C THR A 562 12.88 -6.48 27.13
N LEU A 563 13.12 -5.99 25.90
CA LEU A 563 14.33 -6.25 25.15
C LEU A 563 14.95 -4.96 24.61
N ARG A 564 16.27 -4.89 24.65
CA ARG A 564 17.08 -3.93 23.90
C ARG A 564 17.81 -4.67 22.80
N LEU A 565 17.45 -4.44 21.55
CA LEU A 565 18.08 -5.07 20.39
C LEU A 565 19.06 -4.11 19.72
N PRO A 566 20.28 -4.59 19.38
CA PRO A 566 21.33 -3.75 18.83
C PRO A 566 21.07 -3.33 17.38
N ARG A 567 21.89 -2.43 16.86
CA ARG A 567 22.02 -2.19 15.42
C ARG A 567 22.60 -3.42 14.74
N VAL A 568 22.17 -3.65 13.51
CA VAL A 568 22.78 -4.66 12.65
C VAL A 568 23.36 -3.97 11.42
N LEU A 569 24.66 -4.10 11.24
CA LEU A 569 25.40 -3.47 10.16
C LEU A 569 26.01 -4.52 9.24
N TYR A 570 26.04 -4.23 7.96
CA TYR A 570 26.81 -4.97 6.97
C TYR A 570 27.42 -3.96 5.99
N ARG A 571 28.76 -3.83 6.00
CA ARG A 571 29.47 -2.80 5.25
C ARG A 571 28.85 -1.42 5.49
N ASP A 572 28.36 -0.74 4.44
CA ASP A 572 27.67 0.55 4.52
C ASP A 572 26.13 0.43 4.61
N ALA A 573 25.59 -0.76 4.85
CA ALA A 573 24.18 -0.98 5.09
C ALA A 573 23.89 -1.07 6.59
N LEU A 574 23.02 -0.21 7.10
CA LEU A 574 22.41 -0.31 8.42
C LEU A 574 21.10 -1.11 8.28
N VAL A 575 21.18 -2.42 8.46
CA VAL A 575 20.07 -3.33 8.19
C VAL A 575 18.97 -3.21 9.23
N ALA A 576 19.35 -3.06 10.51
CA ALA A 576 18.44 -2.78 11.62
C ALA A 576 18.96 -1.65 12.49
N LYS A 577 18.06 -0.75 12.86
CA LYS A 577 18.29 0.27 13.89
C LYS A 577 18.20 -0.35 15.28
N ARG A 578 18.89 0.24 16.27
CA ARG A 578 18.70 -0.12 17.67
C ARG A 578 17.24 0.08 18.06
N GLN A 579 16.68 -0.87 18.82
CA GLN A 579 15.27 -0.82 19.17
C GLN A 579 15.01 -1.38 20.58
N TRP A 580 13.93 -0.90 21.19
CA TRP A 580 13.46 -1.28 22.52
C TRP A 580 12.05 -1.82 22.41
N HIS A 581 11.86 -3.02 22.89
CA HIS A 581 10.56 -3.67 23.01
C HIS A 581 10.20 -3.73 24.49
N PHE A 582 9.08 -3.15 24.88
CA PHE A 582 8.66 -3.11 26.27
C PHE A 582 7.58 -4.17 26.52
N ALA A 583 7.83 -5.02 27.53
CA ALA A 583 6.85 -5.96 28.04
C ALA A 583 5.66 -5.23 28.68
N GLN A 584 4.55 -5.93 28.83
CA GLN A 584 3.31 -5.37 29.41
C GLN A 584 3.55 -4.73 30.78
N GLU A 585 4.35 -5.36 31.62
CA GLU A 585 4.72 -4.85 32.96
C GLU A 585 5.39 -3.46 32.88
N SER A 586 6.29 -3.25 31.92
CA SER A 586 6.95 -1.95 31.70
C SER A 586 5.95 -0.90 31.21
N ILE A 587 4.98 -1.31 30.37
CA ILE A 587 3.92 -0.42 29.87
C ILE A 587 3.01 0.00 31.05
N ASP A 588 2.67 -0.94 31.93
CA ASP A 588 1.83 -0.67 33.11
C ASP A 588 2.54 0.25 34.11
N GLN A 589 3.85 0.05 34.33
CA GLN A 589 4.69 0.98 35.10
C GLN A 589 4.69 2.40 34.52
N LEU A 590 4.89 2.53 33.20
CA LEU A 590 4.82 3.82 32.51
C LEU A 590 3.44 4.47 32.67
N LYS A 591 2.36 3.71 32.56
CA LYS A 591 0.98 4.18 32.76
C LYS A 591 0.74 4.63 34.21
N ALA A 592 1.28 3.93 35.19
CA ALA A 592 1.18 4.34 36.59
C ALA A 592 1.88 5.69 36.85
N MET A 593 3.02 5.96 36.21
CA MET A 593 3.75 7.24 36.38
C MET A 593 2.99 8.47 35.88
N ILE A 594 2.10 8.30 34.89
CA ILE A 594 1.40 9.45 34.26
C ILE A 594 0.25 10.02 35.07
N HIS A 595 -0.21 9.34 36.12
CA HIS A 595 -1.33 9.81 36.93
C HIS A 595 -1.00 11.11 37.71
N CYS A 596 0.28 11.34 38.00
CA CYS A 596 0.75 12.59 38.64
C CYS A 596 1.84 13.23 37.77
N ARG A 597 1.63 14.50 37.37
CA ARG A 597 2.59 15.23 36.52
C ARG A 597 3.97 15.35 37.15
N ASN A 598 4.03 15.56 38.47
CA ASN A 598 5.29 15.68 39.19
C ASN A 598 6.04 14.36 39.25
N THR A 599 5.33 13.25 39.47
CA THR A 599 5.91 11.90 39.41
C THR A 599 6.49 11.59 38.02
N PHE A 600 5.75 11.89 36.96
CA PHE A 600 6.25 11.68 35.60
C PHE A 600 7.52 12.47 35.32
N LYS A 601 7.58 13.72 35.75
CA LYS A 601 8.73 14.63 35.56
C LYS A 601 10.02 14.09 36.20
N THR A 602 9.91 13.35 37.30
CA THR A 602 11.05 12.77 38.03
C THR A 602 11.39 11.36 37.57
N GLU A 603 10.39 10.52 37.27
CA GLU A 603 10.59 9.11 36.98
C GLU A 603 10.88 8.83 35.49
N TRP A 604 10.33 9.62 34.57
CA TRP A 604 10.58 9.44 33.14
C TRP A 604 12.07 9.57 32.77
N PRO A 605 12.84 10.56 33.24
CA PRO A 605 14.27 10.63 32.99
C PRO A 605 15.04 9.41 33.53
N LYS A 606 14.67 8.88 34.69
CA LYS A 606 15.26 7.66 35.27
C LYS A 606 14.96 6.44 34.40
N PHE A 607 13.70 6.32 33.92
CA PHE A 607 13.33 5.28 32.98
C PHE A 607 14.13 5.36 31.69
N CYS A 608 14.32 6.56 31.13
CA CYS A 608 15.14 6.75 29.94
C CYS A 608 16.61 6.34 30.18
N GLN A 609 17.14 6.69 31.33
CA GLN A 609 18.51 6.34 31.72
C GLN A 609 18.67 4.82 31.93
N HIS A 610 17.73 4.20 32.63
CA HIS A 610 17.74 2.76 32.89
C HIS A 610 17.73 1.93 31.60
N HIS A 611 16.92 2.36 30.61
CA HIS A 611 16.80 1.67 29.32
C HIS A 611 17.74 2.21 28.23
N ASP A 612 18.61 3.16 28.56
CA ASP A 612 19.52 3.82 27.60
C ASP A 612 18.78 4.37 26.36
N LEU A 613 17.65 5.05 26.59
CA LEU A 613 16.89 5.68 25.53
C LEU A 613 17.58 6.95 25.03
N PRO A 614 17.81 7.10 23.72
CA PRO A 614 18.41 8.32 23.18
C PRO A 614 17.43 9.51 23.23
N LYS A 615 17.99 10.74 23.04
CA LYS A 615 17.18 11.96 22.99
C LYS A 615 16.00 11.88 21.98
N LYS A 616 16.23 11.30 20.81
CA LYS A 616 15.20 11.12 19.80
C LYS A 616 14.94 9.65 19.52
N ILE A 617 13.69 9.26 19.61
CA ILE A 617 13.20 7.92 19.34
C ILE A 617 12.10 7.98 18.28
N CYS A 618 11.91 6.88 17.57
CA CYS A 618 10.82 6.70 16.63
C CYS A 618 9.90 5.59 17.14
N TRP A 619 8.69 5.95 17.51
CA TRP A 619 7.65 4.95 17.73
C TRP A 619 7.10 4.46 16.39
N SER A 620 6.87 3.15 16.28
CA SER A 620 6.28 2.53 15.09
C SER A 620 5.22 1.53 15.51
N LEU A 621 4.09 1.59 14.86
CA LEU A 621 3.00 0.63 15.00
C LEU A 621 2.31 0.49 13.64
N ASP A 622 2.34 -0.70 13.07
CA ASP A 622 1.91 -0.94 11.69
C ASP A 622 2.61 0.03 10.70
N ASP A 623 1.83 0.81 9.96
CA ASP A 623 2.33 1.84 9.03
C ASP A 623 2.54 3.21 9.69
N GLN A 624 2.19 3.36 10.96
CA GLN A 624 2.34 4.61 11.70
C GLN A 624 3.78 4.76 12.23
N ARG A 625 4.34 5.94 12.03
CA ARG A 625 5.66 6.32 12.56
C ARG A 625 5.56 7.70 13.19
N LEU A 626 6.08 7.86 14.39
CA LEU A 626 6.12 9.14 15.11
C LEU A 626 7.49 9.32 15.76
N VAL A 627 8.18 10.38 15.36
CA VAL A 627 9.45 10.78 15.99
C VAL A 627 9.15 11.59 17.24
N LEU A 628 9.71 11.17 18.37
CA LEU A 628 9.50 11.74 19.67
C LEU A 628 10.84 12.22 20.27
N ASP A 629 10.84 13.38 20.90
CA ASP A 629 11.95 13.84 21.74
C ASP A 629 11.67 13.39 23.18
N THR A 630 12.54 12.55 23.75
CA THR A 630 12.40 12.03 25.11
C THR A 630 12.49 13.12 26.19
N LYS A 631 13.03 14.30 25.83
CA LYS A 631 13.08 15.48 26.72
C LYS A 631 11.80 16.31 26.69
N ASP A 632 10.92 16.11 25.70
CA ASP A 632 9.58 16.73 25.68
C ASP A 632 8.64 15.96 26.62
N LEU A 633 8.71 16.29 27.89
CA LEU A 633 7.95 15.61 28.94
C LEU A 633 6.44 15.67 28.70
N ARG A 634 5.94 16.76 28.13
CA ARG A 634 4.51 16.91 27.89
C ARG A 634 4.02 16.02 26.75
N LEU A 635 4.75 16.01 25.65
CA LEU A 635 4.42 15.15 24.51
C LEU A 635 4.53 13.67 24.92
N MET A 636 5.59 13.29 25.65
CA MET A 636 5.78 11.91 26.13
C MET A 636 4.67 11.49 27.10
N GLN A 637 4.28 12.35 28.05
CA GLN A 637 3.19 12.04 28.98
C GLN A 637 1.87 11.77 28.23
N ILE A 638 1.51 12.63 27.28
CA ILE A 638 0.27 12.48 26.51
C ILE A 638 0.37 11.25 25.56
N PHE A 639 1.53 11.02 24.95
CA PHE A 639 1.78 9.85 24.11
C PHE A 639 1.54 8.56 24.90
N ILE A 640 2.17 8.38 26.07
CA ILE A 640 2.04 7.18 26.89
C ILE A 640 0.59 7.02 27.38
N LYS A 641 -0.06 8.12 27.81
CA LYS A 641 -1.47 8.10 28.21
C LYS A 641 -2.40 7.58 27.12
N ARG A 642 -2.10 7.87 25.85
CA ARG A 642 -2.92 7.49 24.69
C ARG A 642 -2.50 6.19 24.02
N HIS A 643 -1.38 5.62 24.43
CA HIS A 643 -0.95 4.34 23.90
C HIS A 643 -1.93 3.24 24.32
N PRO A 644 -2.48 2.43 23.37
CA PRO A 644 -3.33 1.29 23.69
C PRO A 644 -2.58 0.31 24.59
N GLY A 645 -3.20 -0.11 25.70
CA GLY A 645 -2.54 -0.99 26.68
C GLY A 645 -2.38 -2.44 26.21
N ASP A 646 -3.13 -2.82 25.19
CA ASP A 646 -3.16 -4.15 24.59
C ASP A 646 -2.21 -4.31 23.40
N ARG A 647 -1.42 -3.29 23.09
CA ARG A 647 -0.49 -3.30 21.96
C ARG A 647 0.96 -3.15 22.42
N PRO A 648 1.92 -3.81 21.73
CA PRO A 648 3.33 -3.70 22.08
C PRO A 648 3.82 -2.24 21.93
N LEU A 649 4.63 -1.79 22.88
CA LEU A 649 5.32 -0.52 22.82
C LEU A 649 6.73 -0.75 22.29
N VAL A 650 6.97 -0.30 21.06
CA VAL A 650 8.27 -0.44 20.40
C VAL A 650 8.83 0.92 20.06
N PHE A 651 10.02 1.22 20.55
CA PHE A 651 10.81 2.37 20.13
C PHE A 651 12.00 1.93 19.29
N LYS A 652 12.30 2.69 18.25
CA LYS A 652 13.53 2.57 17.47
C LYS A 652 14.32 3.87 17.62
N GLU A 653 15.64 3.79 17.55
CA GLU A 653 16.44 5.02 17.52
C GLU A 653 16.08 5.86 16.28
N TYR A 654 16.06 7.17 16.45
CA TYR A 654 15.98 8.10 15.33
C TYR A 654 17.39 8.56 14.94
N LEU A 655 17.77 8.23 13.70
CA LEU A 655 19.03 8.68 13.12
C LEU A 655 18.75 9.80 12.11
N PRO A 656 19.51 10.91 12.14
CA PRO A 656 19.33 12.00 11.19
C PRO A 656 19.71 11.56 9.76
N PRO A 657 19.20 12.23 8.73
CA PRO A 657 19.64 12.01 7.36
C PRO A 657 21.14 12.16 7.18
N GLY A 658 21.73 11.29 6.37
CA GLY A 658 23.16 11.26 6.03
C GLY A 658 23.39 10.97 4.56
N GLY A 659 24.62 11.12 4.06
CA GLY A 659 24.98 10.84 2.67
C GLY A 659 24.23 11.74 1.66
N PRO A 660 23.38 11.19 0.79
CA PRO A 660 22.59 11.97 -0.16
C PRO A 660 21.45 12.72 0.54
N VAL A 661 21.80 13.75 1.32
CA VAL A 661 20.83 14.60 2.03
C VAL A 661 20.16 15.55 1.06
N VAL A 662 18.85 15.56 1.05
CA VAL A 662 18.08 16.59 0.34
C VAL A 662 18.20 17.92 1.07
N ARG A 663 18.63 18.96 0.36
CA ARG A 663 18.70 20.33 0.86
C ARG A 663 17.90 21.26 -0.03
N ASP A 664 17.35 22.33 0.55
CA ASP A 664 16.81 23.42 -0.24
C ASP A 664 17.90 24.43 -0.64
N THR A 665 17.52 25.41 -1.42
CA THR A 665 18.41 26.51 -1.87
C THR A 665 18.92 27.38 -0.71
N HIS A 666 18.35 27.28 0.49
CA HIS A 666 18.78 27.96 1.70
C HIS A 666 19.66 27.07 2.61
N GLY A 667 19.97 25.84 2.15
CA GLY A 667 20.78 24.88 2.90
C GLY A 667 20.01 24.04 3.94
N ASN A 668 18.70 24.26 4.13
CA ASN A 668 17.90 23.47 5.07
C ASN A 668 17.83 21.99 4.63
N ALA A 669 18.00 21.08 5.58
CA ALA A 669 17.92 19.63 5.33
C ALA A 669 16.49 19.11 5.45
N TYR A 670 16.16 18.12 4.62
CA TYR A 670 14.88 17.42 4.60
C TYR A 670 15.04 15.93 4.91
N ALA A 671 14.07 15.35 5.56
CA ALA A 671 13.93 13.90 5.60
C ALA A 671 13.65 13.41 4.17
N SER A 672 14.18 12.25 3.80
CA SER A 672 13.95 11.69 2.46
C SER A 672 13.90 10.17 2.49
N GLU A 673 13.04 9.63 1.65
CA GLU A 673 13.01 8.22 1.27
C GLU A 673 13.30 8.13 -0.22
N LEU A 674 14.16 7.21 -0.63
CA LEU A 674 14.48 7.01 -2.03
C LEU A 674 13.97 5.65 -2.49
N GLN A 675 13.31 5.65 -3.65
CA GLN A 675 12.75 4.44 -4.26
C GLN A 675 13.46 4.14 -5.57
N PHE A 676 13.86 2.89 -5.73
CA PHE A 676 14.58 2.37 -6.89
C PHE A 676 13.80 1.25 -7.54
N SER A 677 13.99 1.09 -8.86
CA SER A 677 13.46 -0.05 -9.62
C SER A 677 14.58 -1.03 -9.91
N PHE A 678 14.36 -2.29 -9.53
CA PHE A 678 15.22 -3.41 -9.86
C PHE A 678 14.60 -4.14 -11.05
N LEU A 679 15.39 -4.33 -12.12
CA LEU A 679 14.96 -4.88 -13.40
C LEU A 679 15.72 -6.18 -13.66
N LYS A 680 15.02 -7.28 -13.97
CA LYS A 680 15.64 -8.58 -14.25
C LYS A 680 16.47 -8.49 -15.52
N LYS A 681 17.77 -8.84 -15.45
CA LYS A 681 18.66 -8.86 -16.59
C LYS A 681 18.12 -9.84 -17.66
N THR A 682 18.09 -9.42 -18.90
CA THR A 682 17.80 -10.32 -20.02
C THR A 682 19.07 -11.05 -20.42
N THR A 683 18.97 -12.29 -20.86
CA THR A 683 20.11 -13.13 -21.26
C THR A 683 20.94 -12.55 -22.42
N GLY A 684 20.65 -11.33 -22.87
CA GLY A 684 21.34 -10.58 -23.92
C GLY A 684 22.13 -9.34 -23.47
N ASP A 685 21.99 -8.89 -22.20
CA ASP A 685 22.62 -7.65 -21.69
C ASP A 685 24.09 -7.83 -21.23
N GLY A 686 24.71 -8.93 -21.57
CA GLY A 686 26.08 -9.31 -21.16
C GLY A 686 27.11 -9.25 -22.30
N LYS A 687 27.03 -8.24 -23.21
CA LYS A 687 28.14 -7.94 -24.15
C LYS A 687 28.46 -6.47 -24.13
#